data_798a60b15110e33a68ae1c339ac74a83
#
_entry.id   798a60b15110e33a68ae1c339ac74a83
#
_cell.length_a   1.000
_cell.length_b   1.000
_cell.length_c   1.000
_cell.angle_alpha   90.00
_cell.angle_beta   90.00
_cell.angle_gamma   90.00
#
_symmetry.space_group_name_H-M   'P 1'
#
loop_
_entity.id
_entity.type
_entity.pdbx_description
1 polymer ?
#
loop_
_entity_poly.entity_id
_entity_poly.type
_entity_poly.pdbx_seq_one_letter_code
_entity_poly.pdbx_strand_id
1 'polypeptide(L)'
;MQNYLNFQSGSSRTDASSGELGGKLPPQCVSDGRGMNYFFLILVLNSLLSVPTAFANRKTAVGHNKDEGLAKEFLERYNKEFSQLVNERARASWNYQTNLTDYNAAIVEEVSARVSAYGDTANSNASSFDTTLFTYDTHRLLTKVGSLSLDPEEMKELTQVLHQMSRIYGNHKVCKEEKCYSLEPELTKLMASSTNATERLWAWQQWHEGVGRAIRPLYVKYVHLKNKQARLNGYEDYGDEWRQNYETKELESLVQDLYKQVEPLYRQLHAYVRRRLYETYGPSVIDLKGPLPAHLVGDMWGRFWSDLGDIVRPYPNKPSVDPTPAMIAQNYTVCRMFDMGNEFLVSMGLKPVPDTFFNLSMLEKPTDREVVCHATAWDFSDGKDFRIRMCTSVSFSDFLTIHHELGHIQYGMQYAHLPYGYRDGANDGFHEAIGELMAMSVATTKHLQSVGLLDVMEDDPEVDINFLMQQALSTVSTLPFHLVQDTWRWKLFRGEIPTDEWNQAYWLEKMATVGVAPPVPRDDPQDLDPVAIFHVSGDFDMIRYFTRTIMQFQFAQALCDISDHVGPLYKCDFYNSTKAGTALAKMLSMGSSKPWPDAMEALTGQREMSVLPLLNYFRPLHEWLEKENARNGETLGWNIPPSG
;
A
#
# COMPACT_ATOMS: atom_id res chain seq x y z
N MET A 1 42.83 1.38 7.29
CA MET A 1 43.48 2.12 8.38
C MET A 1 42.44 2.23 9.47
N GLN A 2 42.41 1.28 10.34
CA GLN A 2 43.06 1.14 11.67
C GLN A 2 42.80 2.34 12.59
N ASN A 3 42.11 2.03 13.60
CA ASN A 3 42.08 2.43 15.01
C ASN A 3 40.67 2.77 15.50
N TYR A 4 40.08 1.91 16.30
CA TYR A 4 40.05 1.95 17.76
C TYR A 4 39.51 0.62 18.29
N LEU A 5 40.46 -0.17 18.81
CA LEU A 5 40.24 -1.24 19.76
C LEU A 5 40.70 -0.74 21.15
N ASN A 6 40.08 -1.32 22.17
CA ASN A 6 40.42 -1.41 23.57
C ASN A 6 39.69 -0.52 24.58
N PHE A 7 38.81 -1.14 25.34
CA PHE A 7 39.02 -1.14 26.80
C PHE A 7 38.60 -2.48 27.39
N GLN A 8 39.50 -3.03 28.19
CA GLN A 8 39.45 -4.35 28.83
C GLN A 8 38.66 -4.34 30.15
N SER A 9 38.04 -5.50 30.38
CA SER A 9 37.93 -6.27 31.61
C SER A 9 38.21 -5.63 32.99
N GLY A 10 37.25 -5.74 33.86
CA GLY A 10 37.41 -5.62 35.30
C GLY A 10 36.33 -6.45 36.01
N SER A 11 36.74 -7.62 36.47
CA SER A 11 35.95 -8.53 37.31
C SER A 11 35.86 -8.01 38.74
N SER A 12 34.68 -8.02 39.36
CA SER A 12 34.57 -8.29 40.81
C SER A 12 33.22 -8.91 41.14
N ARG A 13 33.30 -10.11 41.71
CA ARG A 13 32.19 -10.80 42.38
C ARG A 13 31.82 -10.04 43.66
N THR A 14 30.55 -9.91 43.96
CA THR A 14 30.01 -10.02 45.33
C THR A 14 28.56 -10.52 45.27
N ASP A 15 28.27 -11.35 46.26
CA ASP A 15 27.09 -12.20 46.45
C ASP A 15 25.77 -11.48 46.73
N ALA A 16 24.74 -12.16 46.28
CA ALA A 16 23.42 -12.43 46.89
C ALA A 16 22.65 -11.33 47.65
N SER A 17 21.49 -10.99 47.13
CA SER A 17 20.23 -11.07 47.90
C SER A 17 19.02 -11.07 46.97
N SER A 18 18.15 -12.03 47.19
CA SER A 18 16.84 -12.23 46.61
C SER A 18 15.92 -11.03 46.83
N GLY A 19 15.42 -10.46 45.76
CA GLY A 19 14.33 -9.48 45.78
C GLY A 19 13.43 -9.75 44.59
N GLU A 20 12.31 -10.40 44.82
CA GLU A 20 11.19 -10.50 43.87
C GLU A 20 10.69 -9.10 43.54
N LEU A 21 10.96 -8.66 42.33
CA LEU A 21 10.24 -7.57 41.69
C LEU A 21 9.38 -8.17 40.57
N GLY A 22 8.13 -8.47 40.94
CA GLY A 22 7.07 -8.82 40.00
C GLY A 22 6.75 -7.61 39.10
N GLY A 23 7.40 -7.54 37.94
CA GLY A 23 6.99 -6.69 36.84
C GLY A 23 5.70 -7.26 36.25
N LYS A 24 4.57 -6.60 36.44
CA LYS A 24 3.34 -6.89 35.74
C LYS A 24 3.56 -6.63 34.25
N LEU A 25 3.49 -7.70 33.45
CA LEU A 25 3.29 -7.61 32.00
C LEU A 25 1.99 -6.82 31.73
N PRO A 26 1.93 -6.00 30.68
CA PRO A 26 0.68 -5.35 30.28
C PRO A 26 -0.35 -6.41 29.92
N PRO A 27 -1.66 -6.15 30.09
CA PRO A 27 -2.71 -7.10 29.83
C PRO A 27 -2.69 -7.51 28.36
N GLN A 28 -2.41 -8.77 28.10
CA GLN A 28 -2.59 -9.39 26.77
C GLN A 28 -4.09 -9.43 26.48
N CYS A 29 -4.46 -9.24 25.20
CA CYS A 29 -5.83 -9.42 24.72
C CYS A 29 -6.23 -10.89 24.92
N VAL A 30 -6.92 -11.21 26.02
CA VAL A 30 -7.42 -12.55 26.31
C VAL A 30 -8.94 -12.50 26.26
N SER A 31 -9.55 -13.14 25.28
CA SER A 31 -10.95 -13.48 25.31
C SER A 31 -11.17 -14.60 26.34
N ASP A 32 -12.12 -14.42 27.27
CA ASP A 32 -12.55 -15.46 28.21
C ASP A 32 -13.20 -16.63 27.47
N GLY A 33 -12.41 -17.62 27.14
CA GLY A 33 -12.84 -18.90 26.57
C GLY A 33 -12.05 -20.04 27.22
N ARG A 34 -12.69 -20.75 28.12
CA ARG A 34 -12.12 -21.91 28.86
C ARG A 34 -11.71 -23.03 27.92
N GLY A 35 -10.49 -23.50 28.09
CA GLY A 35 -10.25 -24.92 27.95
C GLY A 35 -9.15 -25.38 27.01
N MET A 36 -8.16 -25.92 27.64
CA MET A 36 -7.27 -27.05 27.30
C MET A 36 -5.95 -26.74 26.60
N ASN A 37 -4.92 -26.99 27.40
CA ASN A 37 -3.50 -27.13 27.01
C ASN A 37 -3.30 -28.15 25.90
N TYR A 38 -2.56 -27.79 24.87
CA TYR A 38 -1.58 -28.66 24.23
C TYR A 38 -0.43 -27.82 23.66
N PHE A 39 0.78 -28.07 24.16
CA PHE A 39 2.03 -27.67 23.56
C PHE A 39 2.18 -28.31 22.18
N PHE A 40 2.42 -27.54 21.14
CA PHE A 40 3.40 -27.87 20.12
C PHE A 40 3.85 -26.60 19.36
N LEU A 41 5.14 -26.44 19.32
CA LEU A 41 5.97 -25.51 18.60
C LEU A 41 5.80 -25.71 17.10
N ILE A 42 5.89 -24.62 16.31
CA ILE A 42 6.40 -24.50 14.94
C ILE A 42 5.56 -23.49 14.14
N LEU A 43 6.08 -22.35 13.95
CA LEU A 43 6.65 -21.56 12.84
C LEU A 43 5.74 -21.39 11.60
N VAL A 44 5.39 -20.29 10.96
CA VAL A 44 6.02 -19.18 10.32
C VAL A 44 5.31 -18.61 9.10
N LEU A 45 5.36 -17.47 8.66
CA LEU A 45 5.74 -16.47 7.72
C LEU A 45 4.81 -16.04 6.57
N ASN A 46 4.59 -14.79 6.29
CA ASN A 46 4.86 -14.13 4.99
C ASN A 46 4.95 -12.61 5.11
N SER A 47 6.05 -12.04 4.66
CA SER A 47 6.09 -10.68 4.21
C SER A 47 5.73 -10.66 2.74
N LEU A 48 4.88 -9.71 2.34
CA LEU A 48 4.57 -9.39 0.97
C LEU A 48 5.84 -9.05 0.18
N LEU A 49 6.38 -10.05 -0.51
CA LEU A 49 6.94 -9.88 -1.83
C LEU A 49 5.97 -10.64 -2.72
N SER A 50 5.08 -9.89 -3.39
CA SER A 50 4.32 -10.42 -4.49
C SER A 50 5.31 -11.07 -5.45
N VAL A 51 5.29 -12.40 -5.53
CA VAL A 51 5.86 -13.06 -6.71
C VAL A 51 4.99 -12.56 -7.85
N PRO A 52 5.55 -11.88 -8.87
CA PRO A 52 4.78 -11.43 -10.01
C PRO A 52 4.07 -12.63 -10.59
N THR A 53 2.75 -12.61 -10.57
CA THR A 53 1.94 -13.66 -11.18
C THR A 53 1.78 -13.34 -12.65
N ALA A 54 2.77 -13.79 -13.42
CA ALA A 54 2.88 -13.49 -14.82
C ALA A 54 1.91 -14.30 -15.68
N PHE A 55 0.94 -13.62 -16.29
CA PHE A 55 0.28 -14.09 -17.50
C PHE A 55 1.03 -13.60 -18.74
N ALA A 56 2.22 -14.12 -18.96
CA ALA A 56 2.85 -13.94 -20.25
C ALA A 56 2.23 -14.91 -21.25
N ASN A 57 1.90 -14.42 -22.44
CA ASN A 57 2.08 -15.21 -23.63
C ASN A 57 3.58 -15.52 -23.72
N ARG A 58 4.05 -16.48 -22.89
CA ARG A 58 5.44 -16.95 -22.97
C ARG A 58 5.67 -17.39 -24.42
N LYS A 59 6.44 -16.63 -25.18
CA LYS A 59 7.23 -17.16 -26.30
C LYS A 59 8.36 -18.03 -25.72
N THR A 60 8.03 -18.91 -24.79
CA THR A 60 8.92 -19.96 -24.32
C THR A 60 8.96 -21.02 -25.39
N ALA A 61 10.10 -21.67 -25.58
CA ALA A 61 10.18 -22.90 -26.34
C ALA A 61 9.03 -23.80 -25.86
N VAL A 62 8.16 -24.20 -26.80
CA VAL A 62 7.00 -25.05 -26.48
C VAL A 62 7.54 -26.28 -25.79
N GLY A 63 7.14 -26.51 -24.53
CA GLY A 63 7.53 -27.73 -23.81
C GLY A 63 7.12 -28.94 -24.62
N HIS A 64 7.79 -30.05 -24.44
CA HIS A 64 7.52 -31.25 -25.22
C HIS A 64 6.59 -32.22 -24.51
N ASN A 65 6.39 -32.06 -23.21
CA ASN A 65 5.57 -32.95 -22.41
C ASN A 65 4.08 -32.56 -22.47
N LYS A 66 3.27 -33.41 -23.12
CA LYS A 66 1.81 -33.22 -23.28
C LYS A 66 0.98 -34.00 -22.28
N ASP A 67 1.61 -34.60 -21.28
CA ASP A 67 0.91 -35.37 -20.25
C ASP A 67 0.39 -34.44 -19.13
N GLU A 68 -0.90 -34.14 -19.18
CA GLU A 68 -1.57 -33.32 -18.17
C GLU A 68 -1.63 -34.02 -16.80
N GLY A 69 -1.61 -35.37 -16.76
CA GLY A 69 -1.54 -36.13 -15.51
C GLY A 69 -0.24 -35.86 -14.76
N LEU A 70 0.90 -35.93 -15.45
CA LEU A 70 2.20 -35.59 -14.89
C LEU A 70 2.28 -34.11 -14.47
N ALA A 71 1.64 -33.22 -15.24
CA ALA A 71 1.57 -31.80 -14.88
C ALA A 71 0.79 -31.58 -13.55
N LYS A 72 -0.33 -32.29 -13.37
CA LYS A 72 -1.12 -32.23 -12.11
C LYS A 72 -0.34 -32.80 -10.92
N GLU A 73 0.33 -33.94 -11.07
CA GLU A 73 1.21 -34.49 -10.04
C GLU A 73 2.34 -33.52 -9.65
N PHE A 74 2.94 -32.87 -10.64
CA PHE A 74 3.95 -31.83 -10.42
C PHE A 74 3.35 -30.66 -9.63
N LEU A 75 2.19 -30.14 -10.02
CA LEU A 75 1.52 -29.01 -9.36
C LEU A 75 1.10 -29.33 -7.92
N GLU A 76 0.62 -30.55 -7.63
CA GLU A 76 0.31 -30.99 -6.28
C GLU A 76 1.54 -30.99 -5.38
N ARG A 77 2.66 -31.56 -5.89
CA ARG A 77 3.93 -31.54 -5.17
C ARG A 77 4.45 -30.12 -4.96
N TYR A 78 4.46 -29.32 -6.03
CA TYR A 78 4.86 -27.89 -5.97
C TYR A 78 4.05 -27.13 -4.93
N ASN A 79 2.75 -27.24 -4.98
CA ASN A 79 1.84 -26.55 -4.03
C ASN A 79 2.20 -26.89 -2.57
N LYS A 80 2.47 -28.14 -2.28
CA LYS A 80 2.83 -28.60 -0.93
C LYS A 80 4.21 -28.09 -0.50
N GLU A 81 5.22 -28.31 -1.31
CA GLU A 81 6.62 -28.00 -0.97
C GLU A 81 6.86 -26.49 -0.96
N PHE A 82 6.33 -25.76 -1.94
CA PHE A 82 6.49 -24.32 -2.03
C PHE A 82 5.75 -23.58 -0.92
N SER A 83 4.53 -24.01 -0.58
CA SER A 83 3.81 -23.44 0.58
C SER A 83 4.62 -23.59 1.88
N GLN A 84 5.32 -24.70 2.08
CA GLN A 84 6.19 -24.89 3.25
C GLN A 84 7.39 -23.93 3.24
N LEU A 85 8.07 -23.80 2.10
CA LEU A 85 9.20 -22.89 1.96
C LEU A 85 8.79 -21.42 2.14
N VAL A 86 7.68 -21.05 1.53
CA VAL A 86 7.11 -19.71 1.71
C VAL A 86 6.71 -19.49 3.16
N ASN A 87 6.10 -20.45 3.81
CA ASN A 87 5.79 -20.45 5.22
C ASN A 87 7.06 -20.24 6.07
N GLU A 88 8.19 -20.88 5.84
CA GLU A 88 9.46 -20.66 6.52
C GLU A 88 9.99 -19.23 6.30
N ARG A 89 9.98 -18.73 5.07
CA ARG A 89 10.45 -17.39 4.75
C ARG A 89 9.66 -16.33 5.52
N ALA A 90 8.33 -16.43 5.61
CA ALA A 90 7.51 -15.50 6.32
C ALA A 90 7.74 -15.53 7.84
N ARG A 91 8.14 -16.64 8.52
CA ARG A 91 8.53 -16.66 9.93
C ARG A 91 9.86 -15.95 10.15
N ALA A 92 10.87 -16.15 9.26
CA ALA A 92 12.10 -15.43 9.36
C ALA A 92 11.84 -13.91 9.22
N SER A 93 11.06 -13.47 8.22
CA SER A 93 10.74 -12.05 8.05
C SER A 93 9.88 -11.49 9.19
N TRP A 94 8.87 -12.21 9.67
CA TRP A 94 8.12 -11.81 10.87
C TRP A 94 9.07 -11.60 12.05
N ASN A 95 9.93 -12.59 12.34
CA ASN A 95 10.89 -12.51 13.43
C ASN A 95 11.84 -11.33 13.25
N TYR A 96 12.30 -11.08 12.02
CA TYR A 96 13.13 -9.92 11.73
C TYR A 96 12.38 -8.61 11.94
N GLN A 97 11.21 -8.45 11.38
CA GLN A 97 10.47 -7.18 11.41
C GLN A 97 9.87 -6.86 12.79
N THR A 98 9.68 -7.88 13.63
CA THR A 98 9.26 -7.72 15.03
C THR A 98 10.44 -7.73 16.02
N ASN A 99 11.67 -7.91 15.52
CA ASN A 99 12.91 -7.85 16.31
C ASN A 99 14.10 -7.64 15.37
N LEU A 100 14.43 -6.38 15.11
CA LEU A 100 15.44 -5.95 14.14
C LEU A 100 16.86 -6.26 14.65
N THR A 101 17.38 -7.43 14.27
CA THR A 101 18.75 -7.86 14.59
C THR A 101 19.45 -8.40 13.35
N ASP A 102 20.78 -8.27 13.29
CA ASP A 102 21.60 -8.84 12.20
C ASP A 102 21.42 -10.36 12.09
N TYR A 103 21.23 -11.03 13.23
CA TYR A 103 20.95 -12.47 13.26
C TYR A 103 19.65 -12.83 12.53
N ASN A 104 18.55 -12.12 12.82
CA ASN A 104 17.29 -12.37 12.16
C ASN A 104 17.34 -11.98 10.66
N ALA A 105 18.08 -10.92 10.31
CA ALA A 105 18.30 -10.54 8.92
C ALA A 105 19.00 -11.65 8.13
N ALA A 106 20.08 -12.25 8.68
CA ALA A 106 20.79 -13.34 8.04
C ALA A 106 19.91 -14.58 7.81
N ILE A 107 18.99 -14.89 8.73
CA ILE A 107 18.02 -15.98 8.54
C ILE A 107 17.06 -15.68 7.37
N VAL A 108 16.59 -14.43 7.24
CA VAL A 108 15.75 -14.03 6.11
C VAL A 108 16.48 -14.23 4.78
N GLU A 109 17.76 -13.84 4.71
CA GLU A 109 18.58 -14.00 3.50
C GLU A 109 18.77 -15.49 3.15
N GLU A 110 19.12 -16.33 4.11
CA GLU A 110 19.29 -17.78 3.91
C GLU A 110 18.01 -18.43 3.38
N VAL A 111 16.87 -18.18 4.04
CA VAL A 111 15.60 -18.79 3.64
C VAL A 111 15.15 -18.26 2.29
N SER A 112 15.32 -16.97 2.01
CA SER A 112 14.96 -16.35 0.72
C SER A 112 15.77 -16.97 -0.43
N ALA A 113 17.05 -17.24 -0.23
CA ALA A 113 17.87 -17.93 -1.22
C ALA A 113 17.36 -19.36 -1.53
N ARG A 114 16.90 -20.11 -0.50
CA ARG A 114 16.28 -21.43 -0.71
C ARG A 114 14.98 -21.37 -1.48
N VAL A 115 14.12 -20.37 -1.18
CA VAL A 115 12.86 -20.14 -1.90
C VAL A 115 13.13 -19.83 -3.37
N SER A 116 14.10 -18.95 -3.65
CA SER A 116 14.51 -18.60 -5.03
C SER A 116 15.01 -19.82 -5.80
N ALA A 117 15.95 -20.59 -5.24
CA ALA A 117 16.51 -21.78 -5.88
C ALA A 117 15.44 -22.85 -6.18
N TYR A 118 14.48 -23.03 -5.28
CA TYR A 118 13.35 -23.91 -5.51
C TYR A 118 12.45 -23.38 -6.64
N GLY A 119 12.16 -22.08 -6.63
CA GLY A 119 11.37 -21.41 -7.66
C GLY A 119 11.96 -21.58 -9.06
N ASP A 120 13.28 -21.41 -9.24
CA ASP A 120 13.99 -21.61 -10.50
C ASP A 120 13.84 -23.06 -11.01
N THR A 121 14.03 -24.03 -10.12
CA THR A 121 13.87 -25.45 -10.44
C THR A 121 12.43 -25.78 -10.82
N ALA A 122 11.46 -25.26 -10.07
CA ALA A 122 10.04 -25.47 -10.33
C ALA A 122 9.62 -24.83 -11.66
N ASN A 123 10.09 -23.63 -11.98
CA ASN A 123 9.81 -22.95 -13.23
C ASN A 123 10.39 -23.71 -14.44
N SER A 124 11.63 -24.21 -14.34
CA SER A 124 12.22 -25.07 -15.38
C SER A 124 11.37 -26.30 -15.63
N ASN A 125 10.86 -26.95 -14.58
CA ASN A 125 9.97 -28.09 -14.69
C ASN A 125 8.63 -27.70 -15.33
N ALA A 126 7.99 -26.62 -14.88
CA ALA A 126 6.74 -26.13 -15.44
C ALA A 126 6.86 -25.79 -16.93
N SER A 127 7.97 -25.20 -17.34
CA SER A 127 8.26 -24.83 -18.74
C SER A 127 8.48 -26.06 -19.65
N SER A 128 8.68 -27.26 -19.11
CA SER A 128 8.80 -28.49 -19.89
C SER A 128 7.47 -28.99 -20.46
N PHE A 129 6.33 -28.49 -19.95
CA PHE A 129 5.02 -28.92 -20.39
C PHE A 129 4.51 -28.12 -21.60
N ASP A 130 3.93 -28.82 -22.58
CA ASP A 130 3.15 -28.24 -23.68
C ASP A 130 1.68 -28.17 -23.23
N THR A 131 1.27 -26.99 -22.81
CA THR A 131 -0.05 -26.75 -22.18
C THR A 131 -1.18 -26.53 -23.18
N THR A 132 -0.94 -26.62 -24.48
CA THR A 132 -1.91 -26.27 -25.56
C THR A 132 -3.22 -27.04 -25.49
N LEU A 133 -3.19 -28.26 -24.94
CA LEU A 133 -4.37 -29.14 -24.82
C LEU A 133 -4.79 -29.36 -23.37
N PHE A 134 -4.17 -28.70 -22.41
CA PHE A 134 -4.49 -28.87 -20.99
C PHE A 134 -5.81 -28.16 -20.60
N THR A 135 -6.44 -28.63 -19.54
CA THR A 135 -7.57 -27.93 -18.94
C THR A 135 -7.14 -26.54 -18.50
N TYR A 136 -8.10 -25.60 -18.48
CA TYR A 136 -7.86 -24.21 -18.09
C TYR A 136 -7.13 -24.10 -16.74
N ASP A 137 -7.57 -24.84 -15.71
CA ASP A 137 -7.00 -24.75 -14.37
C ASP A 137 -5.55 -25.25 -14.31
N THR A 138 -5.24 -26.37 -15.01
CA THR A 138 -3.86 -26.88 -15.09
C THR A 138 -2.95 -25.92 -15.83
N HIS A 139 -3.40 -25.40 -16.98
CA HIS A 139 -2.67 -24.38 -17.72
C HIS A 139 -2.41 -23.13 -16.86
N ARG A 140 -3.46 -22.58 -16.22
CA ARG A 140 -3.37 -21.39 -15.39
C ARG A 140 -2.43 -21.57 -14.19
N LEU A 141 -2.50 -22.70 -13.47
CA LEU A 141 -1.58 -22.98 -12.35
C LEU A 141 -0.13 -23.08 -12.79
N LEU A 142 0.15 -23.70 -13.94
CA LEU A 142 1.52 -23.77 -14.48
C LEU A 142 2.10 -22.38 -14.80
N THR A 143 1.28 -21.42 -15.24
CA THR A 143 1.74 -20.04 -15.45
C THR A 143 2.04 -19.30 -14.15
N LYS A 144 1.54 -19.78 -13.02
CA LYS A 144 1.79 -19.22 -11.67
C LYS A 144 2.99 -19.86 -10.94
N VAL A 145 3.68 -20.81 -11.59
CA VAL A 145 4.87 -21.46 -11.02
C VAL A 145 6.11 -20.61 -11.27
N GLY A 146 6.36 -19.65 -10.39
CA GLY A 146 7.61 -18.90 -10.34
C GLY A 146 8.08 -18.23 -11.63
N SER A 147 9.18 -17.50 -11.55
CA SER A 147 9.86 -16.86 -12.68
C SER A 147 11.34 -17.30 -12.73
N LEU A 148 11.98 -17.18 -13.89
CA LEU A 148 13.42 -17.42 -14.02
C LEU A 148 14.19 -16.28 -13.36
N SER A 149 15.20 -16.64 -12.58
CA SER A 149 16.13 -15.69 -11.99
C SER A 149 17.26 -15.31 -12.96
N LEU A 150 17.90 -14.20 -12.70
CA LEU A 150 19.20 -13.84 -13.29
C LEU A 150 20.26 -14.90 -12.91
N ASP A 151 21.41 -14.89 -13.58
CA ASP A 151 22.52 -15.72 -13.11
C ASP A 151 22.93 -15.32 -11.66
N PRO A 152 23.62 -16.23 -10.92
CA PRO A 152 23.90 -16.02 -9.50
C PRO A 152 24.65 -14.72 -9.16
N GLU A 153 25.55 -14.25 -10.02
CA GLU A 153 26.31 -13.01 -9.78
C GLU A 153 25.43 -11.78 -10.03
N GLU A 154 24.64 -11.77 -11.10
CA GLU A 154 23.70 -10.69 -11.38
C GLU A 154 22.55 -10.65 -10.37
N MET A 155 22.05 -11.81 -9.92
CA MET A 155 21.03 -11.86 -8.87
C MET A 155 21.56 -11.30 -7.55
N LYS A 156 22.82 -11.61 -7.21
CA LYS A 156 23.51 -11.03 -6.07
C LYS A 156 23.67 -9.51 -6.22
N GLU A 157 24.06 -9.03 -7.41
CA GLU A 157 24.15 -7.59 -7.69
C GLU A 157 22.78 -6.92 -7.52
N LEU A 158 21.71 -7.47 -8.09
CA LEU A 158 20.35 -6.95 -7.97
C LEU A 158 19.91 -6.87 -6.50
N THR A 159 20.14 -7.94 -5.72
CA THR A 159 19.83 -7.97 -4.30
C THR A 159 20.60 -6.89 -3.54
N GLN A 160 21.88 -6.70 -3.83
CA GLN A 160 22.70 -5.65 -3.22
C GLN A 160 22.22 -4.24 -3.59
N VAL A 161 21.82 -4.03 -4.85
CA VAL A 161 21.28 -2.75 -5.32
C VAL A 161 19.98 -2.42 -4.58
N LEU A 162 19.04 -3.36 -4.50
CA LEU A 162 17.77 -3.18 -3.78
C LEU A 162 17.99 -2.89 -2.29
N HIS A 163 18.88 -3.64 -1.63
CA HIS A 163 19.23 -3.40 -0.22
C HIS A 163 19.88 -2.03 -0.01
N GLN A 164 20.78 -1.61 -0.92
CA GLN A 164 21.43 -0.30 -0.81
C GLN A 164 20.43 0.83 -1.01
N MET A 165 19.53 0.75 -2.00
CA MET A 165 18.47 1.75 -2.21
C MET A 165 17.56 1.85 -0.98
N SER A 166 17.08 0.73 -0.45
CA SER A 166 16.25 0.69 0.76
C SER A 166 16.99 1.25 1.99
N ARG A 167 18.28 0.95 2.13
CA ARG A 167 19.11 1.46 3.22
C ARG A 167 19.35 2.97 3.12
N ILE A 168 19.60 3.49 1.91
CA ILE A 168 19.74 4.94 1.69
C ILE A 168 18.43 5.62 2.08
N TYR A 169 17.29 5.14 1.57
CA TYR A 169 15.99 5.68 1.90
C TYR A 169 15.70 5.67 3.40
N GLY A 170 15.89 4.53 4.07
CA GLY A 170 15.53 4.36 5.48
C GLY A 170 16.46 5.06 6.47
N ASN A 171 17.74 5.25 6.13
CA ASN A 171 18.75 5.79 7.04
C ASN A 171 19.15 7.24 6.74
N HIS A 172 18.67 7.83 5.62
CA HIS A 172 19.02 9.19 5.28
C HIS A 172 18.48 10.17 6.34
N LYS A 173 19.34 11.12 6.72
CA LYS A 173 18.98 12.19 7.65
C LYS A 173 19.27 13.54 7.02
N VAL A 174 18.34 14.45 7.19
CA VAL A 174 18.51 15.86 6.78
C VAL A 174 19.00 16.64 7.98
N CYS A 175 20.16 17.31 7.86
CA CYS A 175 20.75 18.03 8.96
C CYS A 175 20.69 19.53 8.76
N LYS A 176 20.37 20.27 9.83
CA LYS A 176 20.43 21.73 9.89
C LYS A 176 21.17 22.12 11.15
N GLU A 177 22.28 22.81 10.98
CA GLU A 177 23.21 23.13 12.08
C GLU A 177 23.69 21.83 12.76
N GLU A 178 23.50 21.68 14.06
CA GLU A 178 23.91 20.50 14.82
C GLU A 178 22.80 19.43 14.94
N LYS A 179 21.60 19.71 14.42
CA LYS A 179 20.45 18.80 14.52
C LYS A 179 20.18 18.09 13.21
N CYS A 180 20.05 16.77 13.28
CA CYS A 180 19.67 15.92 12.14
C CYS A 180 18.27 15.34 12.38
N TYR A 181 17.50 15.28 11.30
CA TYR A 181 16.10 14.83 11.26
C TYR A 181 16.01 13.60 10.38
N SER A 182 15.40 12.54 10.89
CA SER A 182 15.00 11.37 10.09
C SER A 182 13.70 11.68 9.33
N LEU A 183 13.40 10.89 8.28
CA LEU A 183 12.11 11.00 7.60
C LEU A 183 10.97 10.79 8.61
N GLU A 184 10.99 9.62 9.25
CA GLU A 184 10.01 9.24 10.27
C GLU A 184 10.64 9.32 11.67
N PRO A 185 10.01 10.03 12.61
CA PRO A 185 8.78 10.81 12.48
C PRO A 185 9.00 12.31 12.19
N GLU A 186 10.26 12.79 12.13
CA GLU A 186 10.53 14.21 12.28
C GLU A 186 10.18 15.03 11.04
N LEU A 187 10.68 14.64 9.85
CA LEU A 187 10.37 15.35 8.60
C LEU A 187 8.90 15.17 8.19
N THR A 188 8.33 13.99 8.40
CA THR A 188 6.89 13.74 8.15
C THR A 188 6.03 14.67 9.01
N LYS A 189 6.34 14.78 10.30
CA LYS A 189 5.62 15.70 11.20
C LYS A 189 5.83 17.16 10.78
N LEU A 190 7.04 17.54 10.36
CA LEU A 190 7.31 18.89 9.88
C LEU A 190 6.48 19.20 8.62
N MET A 191 6.47 18.28 7.65
CA MET A 191 5.68 18.45 6.43
C MET A 191 4.18 18.49 6.68
N ALA A 192 3.68 17.74 7.65
CA ALA A 192 2.27 17.73 8.03
C ALA A 192 1.84 19.01 8.76
N SER A 193 2.66 19.53 9.68
CA SER A 193 2.20 20.54 10.65
C SER A 193 2.82 21.94 10.50
N SER A 194 3.99 22.08 9.83
CA SER A 194 4.60 23.40 9.69
C SER A 194 3.85 24.28 8.69
N THR A 195 3.51 25.50 9.10
CA THR A 195 2.98 26.55 8.20
C THR A 195 4.06 27.45 7.59
N ASN A 196 5.33 27.17 7.90
CA ASN A 196 6.46 27.93 7.38
C ASN A 196 6.94 27.39 6.03
N ALA A 197 6.59 28.07 4.93
CA ALA A 197 6.95 27.64 3.57
C ALA A 197 8.47 27.46 3.37
N THR A 198 9.31 28.29 4.01
CA THR A 198 10.78 28.19 3.90
C THR A 198 11.32 26.95 4.60
N GLU A 199 10.75 26.57 5.74
CA GLU A 199 11.13 25.37 6.48
C GLU A 199 10.71 24.10 5.73
N ARG A 200 9.49 24.08 5.16
CA ARG A 200 9.01 22.99 4.30
C ARG A 200 9.86 22.86 3.04
N LEU A 201 10.23 23.99 2.41
CA LEU A 201 11.12 24.00 1.25
C LEU A 201 12.48 23.38 1.57
N TRP A 202 13.09 23.78 2.70
CA TRP A 202 14.36 23.22 3.15
C TRP A 202 14.26 21.70 3.37
N ALA A 203 13.24 21.21 4.08
CA ALA A 203 13.05 19.80 4.34
C ALA A 203 12.86 19.00 3.04
N TRP A 204 12.01 19.52 2.14
CA TRP A 204 11.73 18.92 0.84
C TRP A 204 13.00 18.82 -0.03
N GLN A 205 13.71 19.92 -0.18
CA GLN A 205 14.90 20.01 -1.03
C GLN A 205 15.99 19.06 -0.51
N GLN A 206 16.32 19.14 0.77
CA GLN A 206 17.39 18.33 1.35
C GLN A 206 17.07 16.83 1.31
N TRP A 207 15.80 16.44 1.47
CA TRP A 207 15.38 15.05 1.34
C TRP A 207 15.54 14.54 -0.10
N HIS A 208 15.01 15.25 -1.08
CA HIS A 208 15.07 14.85 -2.48
C HIS A 208 16.50 14.86 -3.04
N GLU A 209 17.30 15.84 -2.71
CA GLU A 209 18.71 15.88 -3.11
C GLU A 209 19.52 14.76 -2.47
N GLY A 210 19.36 14.57 -1.17
CA GLY A 210 20.13 13.56 -0.42
C GLY A 210 19.81 12.13 -0.84
N VAL A 211 18.54 11.80 -0.93
CA VAL A 211 18.07 10.45 -1.30
C VAL A 211 18.16 10.25 -2.81
N GLY A 212 17.65 11.20 -3.61
CA GLY A 212 17.57 11.05 -5.06
C GLY A 212 18.93 10.88 -5.72
N ARG A 213 19.88 11.77 -5.39
CA ARG A 213 21.25 11.72 -5.93
C ARG A 213 22.02 10.46 -5.50
N ALA A 214 21.84 10.03 -4.25
CA ALA A 214 22.50 8.82 -3.74
C ALA A 214 21.94 7.53 -4.38
N ILE A 215 20.65 7.47 -4.66
CA ILE A 215 20.00 6.29 -5.26
C ILE A 215 20.19 6.26 -6.79
N ARG A 216 20.29 7.39 -7.47
CA ARG A 216 20.37 7.47 -8.94
C ARG A 216 21.31 6.43 -9.59
N PRO A 217 22.59 6.30 -9.22
CA PRO A 217 23.49 5.33 -9.85
C PRO A 217 23.07 3.87 -9.61
N LEU A 218 22.42 3.59 -8.49
CA LEU A 218 21.88 2.27 -8.17
C LEU A 218 20.62 2.00 -8.98
N TYR A 219 19.78 3.02 -9.18
CA TYR A 219 18.53 2.89 -9.93
C TYR A 219 18.78 2.60 -11.41
N VAL A 220 19.85 3.15 -12.00
CA VAL A 220 20.28 2.79 -13.37
C VAL A 220 20.62 1.29 -13.48
N LYS A 221 21.35 0.75 -12.51
CA LYS A 221 21.66 -0.68 -12.45
C LYS A 221 20.40 -1.54 -12.23
N TYR A 222 19.55 -1.11 -11.31
CA TYR A 222 18.26 -1.73 -11.04
C TYR A 222 17.43 -1.89 -12.32
N VAL A 223 17.24 -0.81 -13.08
CA VAL A 223 16.48 -0.83 -14.35
C VAL A 223 17.08 -1.81 -15.34
N HIS A 224 18.40 -1.82 -15.47
CA HIS A 224 19.10 -2.74 -16.39
C HIS A 224 18.86 -4.21 -15.99
N LEU A 225 19.07 -4.55 -14.71
CA LEU A 225 18.96 -5.92 -14.21
C LEU A 225 17.51 -6.42 -14.23
N LYS A 226 16.55 -5.58 -13.83
CA LYS A 226 15.13 -5.93 -13.87
C LYS A 226 14.61 -6.12 -15.29
N ASN A 227 15.00 -5.26 -16.22
CA ASN A 227 14.67 -5.45 -17.64
C ASN A 227 15.30 -6.75 -18.21
N LYS A 228 16.52 -7.10 -17.79
CA LYS A 228 17.14 -8.36 -18.19
C LYS A 228 16.34 -9.55 -17.64
N GLN A 229 15.95 -9.52 -16.37
CA GLN A 229 15.14 -10.55 -15.74
C GLN A 229 13.76 -10.69 -16.41
N ALA A 230 13.08 -9.58 -16.67
CA ALA A 230 11.80 -9.58 -17.37
C ALA A 230 11.89 -10.24 -18.76
N ARG A 231 12.94 -9.92 -19.54
CA ARG A 231 13.16 -10.55 -20.85
C ARG A 231 13.45 -12.06 -20.78
N LEU A 232 14.18 -12.52 -19.74
CA LEU A 232 14.34 -13.96 -19.48
C LEU A 232 13.00 -14.66 -19.27
N ASN A 233 12.03 -13.95 -18.70
CA ASN A 233 10.68 -14.45 -18.45
C ASN A 233 9.68 -14.19 -19.60
N GLY A 234 10.16 -13.68 -20.75
CA GLY A 234 9.38 -13.52 -21.97
C GLY A 234 8.63 -12.21 -22.10
N TYR A 235 8.89 -11.25 -21.22
CA TYR A 235 8.37 -9.88 -21.27
C TYR A 235 9.26 -8.98 -22.15
N GLU A 236 8.70 -7.89 -22.65
CA GLU A 236 9.47 -6.90 -23.42
C GLU A 236 10.40 -6.09 -22.50
N ASP A 237 9.90 -5.71 -21.34
CA ASP A 237 10.60 -4.96 -20.30
C ASP A 237 9.94 -5.21 -18.93
N TYR A 238 10.49 -4.63 -17.87
CA TYR A 238 9.95 -4.83 -16.52
C TYR A 238 8.59 -4.12 -16.29
N GLY A 239 8.31 -3.04 -17.00
CA GLY A 239 6.99 -2.41 -17.00
C GLY A 239 5.94 -3.29 -17.69
N ASP A 240 6.31 -4.05 -18.73
CA ASP A 240 5.43 -5.05 -19.34
C ASP A 240 5.10 -6.17 -18.35
N GLU A 241 6.09 -6.67 -17.59
CA GLU A 241 5.86 -7.63 -16.50
C GLU A 241 4.83 -7.11 -15.49
N TRP A 242 4.92 -5.87 -15.03
CA TRP A 242 3.94 -5.28 -14.12
C TRP A 242 2.53 -5.18 -14.72
N ARG A 243 2.43 -4.72 -15.97
CA ARG A 243 1.13 -4.59 -16.65
C ARG A 243 0.43 -5.93 -16.86
N GLN A 244 1.19 -7.02 -17.08
CA GLN A 244 0.63 -8.35 -17.25
C GLN A 244 -0.09 -8.89 -16.00
N ASN A 245 0.21 -8.38 -14.80
CA ASN A 245 -0.53 -8.73 -13.58
C ASN A 245 -2.03 -8.36 -13.66
N TYR A 246 -2.38 -7.43 -14.54
CA TYR A 246 -3.77 -7.06 -14.82
C TYR A 246 -4.42 -7.87 -15.94
N GLU A 247 -3.72 -8.84 -16.51
CA GLU A 247 -4.25 -9.73 -17.55
C GLU A 247 -4.91 -9.00 -18.72
N THR A 248 -4.47 -7.77 -19.03
CA THR A 248 -4.91 -6.95 -20.16
C THR A 248 -3.72 -6.29 -20.84
N LYS A 249 -3.78 -6.21 -22.18
CA LYS A 249 -2.75 -5.51 -22.97
C LYS A 249 -2.95 -4.01 -23.00
N GLU A 250 -4.16 -3.57 -22.69
CA GLU A 250 -4.59 -2.18 -22.79
C GLU A 250 -4.56 -1.44 -21.44
N LEU A 251 -3.83 -1.95 -20.41
CA LEU A 251 -3.85 -1.33 -19.08
C LEU A 251 -3.46 0.16 -19.13
N GLU A 252 -2.44 0.51 -19.92
CA GLU A 252 -1.95 1.89 -20.01
C GLU A 252 -3.03 2.85 -20.57
N SER A 253 -3.73 2.45 -21.64
CA SER A 253 -4.84 3.23 -22.16
C SER A 253 -6.06 3.23 -21.23
N LEU A 254 -6.35 2.10 -20.60
CA LEU A 254 -7.46 1.97 -19.65
C LEU A 254 -7.31 2.95 -18.49
N VAL A 255 -6.15 2.98 -17.80
CA VAL A 255 -5.95 3.86 -16.64
C VAL A 255 -5.95 5.34 -17.05
N GLN A 256 -5.45 5.68 -18.23
CA GLN A 256 -5.54 7.04 -18.76
C GLN A 256 -6.98 7.45 -19.06
N ASP A 257 -7.79 6.57 -19.65
CA ASP A 257 -9.20 6.87 -19.97
C ASP A 257 -10.06 6.94 -18.70
N LEU A 258 -9.76 6.13 -17.68
CA LEU A 258 -10.37 6.27 -16.35
C LEU A 258 -10.00 7.61 -15.72
N TYR A 259 -8.73 8.02 -15.77
CA TYR A 259 -8.31 9.31 -15.23
C TYR A 259 -8.97 10.50 -15.92
N LYS A 260 -9.05 10.51 -17.24
CA LYS A 260 -9.74 11.58 -18.01
C LYS A 260 -11.17 11.83 -17.53
N GLN A 261 -11.87 10.80 -17.06
CA GLN A 261 -13.23 10.93 -16.54
C GLN A 261 -13.25 11.54 -15.12
N VAL A 262 -12.21 11.33 -14.32
CA VAL A 262 -12.07 11.92 -12.96
C VAL A 262 -11.43 13.30 -12.99
N GLU A 263 -10.67 13.62 -14.03
CA GLU A 263 -9.92 14.86 -14.17
C GLU A 263 -10.77 16.14 -13.93
N PRO A 264 -12.03 16.25 -14.36
CA PRO A 264 -12.85 17.44 -14.06
C PRO A 264 -13.01 17.66 -12.55
N LEU A 265 -13.29 16.63 -11.76
CA LEU A 265 -13.35 16.71 -10.29
C LEU A 265 -11.98 17.10 -9.70
N TYR A 266 -10.90 16.47 -10.18
CA TYR A 266 -9.55 16.79 -9.74
C TYR A 266 -9.18 18.25 -10.00
N ARG A 267 -9.49 18.79 -11.18
CA ARG A 267 -9.21 20.19 -11.52
C ARG A 267 -9.97 21.18 -10.65
N GLN A 268 -11.20 20.86 -10.26
CA GLN A 268 -11.97 21.66 -9.30
C GLN A 268 -11.33 21.64 -7.91
N LEU A 269 -10.93 20.46 -7.43
CA LEU A 269 -10.23 20.31 -6.15
C LEU A 269 -8.92 21.09 -6.16
N HIS A 270 -8.10 20.94 -7.20
CA HIS A 270 -6.82 21.62 -7.36
C HIS A 270 -6.96 23.15 -7.35
N ALA A 271 -7.94 23.70 -8.08
CA ALA A 271 -8.19 25.14 -8.12
C ALA A 271 -8.58 25.70 -6.75
N TYR A 272 -9.46 24.99 -6.02
CA TYR A 272 -9.85 25.35 -4.66
C TYR A 272 -8.68 25.31 -3.69
N VAL A 273 -7.91 24.21 -3.67
CA VAL A 273 -6.71 24.07 -2.81
C VAL A 273 -5.69 25.16 -3.12
N ARG A 274 -5.46 25.46 -4.39
CA ARG A 274 -4.55 26.54 -4.82
C ARG A 274 -4.97 27.91 -4.28
N ARG A 275 -6.27 28.25 -4.29
CA ARG A 275 -6.80 29.47 -3.67
C ARG A 275 -6.51 29.51 -2.20
N ARG A 276 -6.80 28.43 -1.48
CA ARG A 276 -6.58 28.36 -0.03
C ARG A 276 -5.09 28.50 0.36
N LEU A 277 -4.21 27.86 -0.44
CA LEU A 277 -2.76 28.04 -0.26
C LEU A 277 -2.30 29.46 -0.60
N TYR A 278 -2.89 30.09 -1.62
CA TYR A 278 -2.62 31.50 -1.94
C TYR A 278 -3.01 32.42 -0.79
N GLU A 279 -4.17 32.21 -0.18
CA GLU A 279 -4.62 32.98 1.00
C GLU A 279 -3.70 32.80 2.20
N THR A 280 -3.10 31.61 2.34
CA THR A 280 -2.20 31.26 3.45
C THR A 280 -0.79 31.78 3.23
N TYR A 281 -0.20 31.59 2.05
CA TYR A 281 1.22 31.85 1.76
C TYR A 281 1.46 33.10 0.93
N GLY A 282 0.44 33.67 0.30
CA GLY A 282 0.51 34.90 -0.45
C GLY A 282 0.99 34.76 -1.90
N PRO A 283 0.93 35.88 -2.68
CA PRO A 283 1.20 35.91 -4.12
C PRO A 283 2.68 35.70 -4.49
N SER A 284 3.59 35.85 -3.55
CA SER A 284 5.03 35.60 -3.79
C SER A 284 5.37 34.10 -3.80
N VAL A 285 4.47 33.24 -3.31
CA VAL A 285 4.68 31.79 -3.19
C VAL A 285 3.75 31.01 -4.11
N ILE A 286 2.51 31.45 -4.26
CA ILE A 286 1.48 30.76 -5.05
C ILE A 286 1.05 31.64 -6.23
N ASP A 287 1.18 31.10 -7.45
CA ASP A 287 0.55 31.67 -8.64
C ASP A 287 -0.83 31.04 -8.85
N LEU A 288 -1.89 31.86 -8.86
CA LEU A 288 -3.29 31.41 -9.08
C LEU A 288 -3.54 30.82 -10.47
N LYS A 289 -2.59 30.93 -11.39
CA LYS A 289 -2.66 30.36 -12.74
C LYS A 289 -1.59 29.29 -13.00
N GLY A 290 -0.70 29.08 -12.04
CA GLY A 290 0.39 28.13 -12.11
C GLY A 290 0.09 26.80 -11.44
N PRO A 291 1.03 25.83 -11.52
CA PRO A 291 1.01 24.62 -10.73
C PRO A 291 1.28 24.92 -9.25
N LEU A 292 0.98 23.98 -8.37
CA LEU A 292 1.27 24.06 -6.95
C LEU A 292 2.75 23.72 -6.66
N PRO A 293 3.44 24.44 -5.78
CA PRO A 293 4.78 24.07 -5.35
C PRO A 293 4.77 22.77 -4.52
N ALA A 294 5.56 21.77 -4.90
CA ALA A 294 5.53 20.43 -4.31
C ALA A 294 5.69 20.39 -2.79
N HIS A 295 6.49 21.30 -2.20
CA HIS A 295 6.71 21.36 -0.76
C HIS A 295 5.52 21.88 0.06
N LEU A 296 4.44 22.34 -0.59
CA LEU A 296 3.25 22.90 0.07
C LEU A 296 2.01 22.00 -0.04
N VAL A 297 2.09 20.88 -0.75
CA VAL A 297 0.94 20.02 -0.99
C VAL A 297 0.98 18.74 -0.14
N GLY A 298 0.65 18.89 1.15
CA GLY A 298 0.52 17.78 2.09
C GLY A 298 1.86 17.16 2.50
N ASP A 299 2.10 15.93 2.11
CA ASP A 299 3.26 15.15 2.49
C ASP A 299 4.57 15.52 1.74
N MET A 300 5.64 14.78 1.99
CA MET A 300 6.97 15.00 1.38
C MET A 300 6.96 14.92 -0.15
N TRP A 301 6.02 14.19 -0.75
CA TRP A 301 5.98 13.89 -2.19
C TRP A 301 4.85 14.59 -2.93
N GLY A 302 3.92 15.24 -2.19
CA GLY A 302 2.68 15.78 -2.74
C GLY A 302 1.72 14.68 -3.21
N ARG A 303 1.76 13.51 -2.56
CA ARG A 303 0.90 12.35 -2.81
C ARG A 303 -0.44 12.48 -2.11
N PHE A 304 -0.42 12.64 -0.78
CA PHE A 304 -1.59 12.85 0.06
C PHE A 304 -1.69 14.30 0.48
N TRP A 305 -2.86 14.90 0.26
CA TRP A 305 -3.12 16.29 0.63
C TRP A 305 -3.89 16.42 1.95
N SER A 306 -4.07 15.32 2.67
CA SER A 306 -4.85 15.23 3.92
C SER A 306 -4.40 16.24 4.96
N ASP A 307 -3.08 16.49 5.07
CA ASP A 307 -2.50 17.42 6.04
C ASP A 307 -2.81 18.90 5.73
N LEU A 308 -3.43 19.19 4.59
CA LEU A 308 -3.96 20.52 4.29
C LEU A 308 -5.36 20.73 4.87
N GLY A 309 -5.96 19.73 5.52
CA GLY A 309 -7.34 19.75 5.98
C GLY A 309 -7.74 21.02 6.70
N ASP A 310 -6.91 21.51 7.63
CA ASP A 310 -7.20 22.75 8.38
C ASP A 310 -7.15 24.01 7.50
N ILE A 311 -6.27 24.06 6.49
CA ILE A 311 -6.13 25.18 5.55
C ILE A 311 -7.32 25.22 4.57
N VAL A 312 -7.74 24.05 4.07
CA VAL A 312 -8.71 23.95 2.97
C VAL A 312 -10.13 23.61 3.43
N ARG A 313 -10.37 23.48 4.72
CA ARG A 313 -11.68 23.13 5.28
C ARG A 313 -12.76 24.13 4.85
N PRO A 314 -13.83 23.68 4.15
CA PRO A 314 -14.86 24.58 3.62
C PRO A 314 -15.62 25.36 4.70
N TYR A 315 -15.98 24.67 5.77
CA TYR A 315 -16.77 25.22 6.89
C TYR A 315 -16.04 25.02 8.23
N PRO A 316 -15.09 25.91 8.57
CA PRO A 316 -14.23 25.73 9.76
C PRO A 316 -14.98 25.78 11.08
N ASN A 317 -16.17 26.40 11.11
CA ASN A 317 -17.01 26.50 12.32
C ASN A 317 -17.91 25.26 12.56
N LYS A 318 -17.92 24.30 11.65
CA LYS A 318 -18.68 23.06 11.81
C LYS A 318 -17.84 21.99 12.53
N PRO A 319 -18.47 21.06 13.27
CA PRO A 319 -17.75 20.00 13.95
C PRO A 319 -16.94 19.12 13.00
N SER A 320 -15.85 18.56 13.49
CA SER A 320 -15.08 17.52 12.79
C SER A 320 -15.68 16.15 13.08
N VAL A 321 -15.67 15.27 12.09
CA VAL A 321 -16.03 13.87 12.27
C VAL A 321 -14.75 13.10 12.71
N ASP A 322 -14.19 13.47 13.86
CA ASP A 322 -13.07 12.76 14.48
C ASP A 322 -13.50 12.24 15.86
N PRO A 323 -13.73 10.92 16.01
CA PRO A 323 -14.13 10.33 17.27
C PRO A 323 -12.98 10.10 18.26
N THR A 324 -11.73 10.46 17.94
CA THR A 324 -10.57 10.27 18.84
C THR A 324 -10.82 10.79 20.26
N PRO A 325 -11.38 11.99 20.47
CA PRO A 325 -11.67 12.46 21.82
C PRO A 325 -12.69 11.57 22.57
N ALA A 326 -13.70 11.06 21.87
CA ALA A 326 -14.70 10.16 22.44
C ALA A 326 -14.08 8.79 22.79
N MET A 327 -13.20 8.25 21.93
CA MET A 327 -12.46 7.02 22.19
C MET A 327 -11.60 7.14 23.45
N ILE A 328 -10.88 8.26 23.62
CA ILE A 328 -10.06 8.54 24.81
C ILE A 328 -10.94 8.66 26.05
N ALA A 329 -12.03 9.42 25.99
CA ALA A 329 -12.96 9.62 27.10
C ALA A 329 -13.64 8.31 27.55
N GLN A 330 -13.88 7.39 26.61
CA GLN A 330 -14.44 6.06 26.85
C GLN A 330 -13.37 5.02 27.24
N ASN A 331 -12.10 5.42 27.45
CA ASN A 331 -10.97 4.55 27.78
C ASN A 331 -10.79 3.38 26.79
N TYR A 332 -10.83 3.68 25.50
CA TYR A 332 -10.51 2.68 24.48
C TYR A 332 -9.09 2.17 24.68
N THR A 333 -8.91 0.88 24.44
CA THR A 333 -7.62 0.22 24.38
C THR A 333 -7.36 -0.26 22.97
N VAL A 334 -6.10 -0.54 22.64
CA VAL A 334 -5.74 -1.14 21.35
C VAL A 334 -6.52 -2.44 21.12
N CYS A 335 -6.57 -3.33 22.13
CA CYS A 335 -7.34 -4.57 22.04
C CYS A 335 -8.81 -4.33 21.69
N ARG A 336 -9.47 -3.36 22.35
CA ARG A 336 -10.88 -3.04 22.05
C ARG A 336 -11.07 -2.58 20.61
N MET A 337 -10.12 -1.83 20.05
CA MET A 337 -10.19 -1.39 18.65
C MET A 337 -10.13 -2.59 17.68
N PHE A 338 -9.25 -3.55 17.93
CA PHE A 338 -9.16 -4.78 17.13
C PHE A 338 -10.37 -5.70 17.32
N ASP A 339 -10.90 -5.80 18.54
CA ASP A 339 -12.15 -6.55 18.81
C ASP A 339 -13.31 -5.97 18.00
N MET A 340 -13.45 -4.63 17.96
CA MET A 340 -14.50 -3.96 17.17
C MET A 340 -14.33 -4.21 15.67
N GLY A 341 -13.09 -4.19 15.15
CA GLY A 341 -12.83 -4.54 13.75
C GLY A 341 -13.19 -5.99 13.43
N ASN A 342 -12.87 -6.93 14.32
CA ASN A 342 -13.29 -8.32 14.19
C ASN A 342 -14.81 -8.46 14.27
N GLU A 343 -15.46 -7.76 15.20
CA GLU A 343 -16.93 -7.73 15.33
C GLU A 343 -17.59 -7.20 14.06
N PHE A 344 -17.05 -6.15 13.47
CA PHE A 344 -17.53 -5.59 12.20
C PHE A 344 -17.58 -6.67 11.11
N LEU A 345 -16.50 -7.43 10.93
CA LEU A 345 -16.44 -8.52 9.94
C LEU A 345 -17.41 -9.65 10.26
N VAL A 346 -17.47 -10.08 11.52
CA VAL A 346 -18.39 -11.15 11.99
C VAL A 346 -19.85 -10.73 11.83
N SER A 347 -20.19 -9.45 12.06
CA SER A 347 -21.54 -8.92 11.87
C SER A 347 -22.04 -9.07 10.44
N MET A 348 -21.13 -9.03 9.47
CA MET A 348 -21.41 -9.28 8.05
C MET A 348 -21.49 -10.79 7.72
N GLY A 349 -21.27 -11.71 8.68
CA GLY A 349 -21.19 -13.15 8.44
C GLY A 349 -19.88 -13.59 7.80
N LEU A 350 -18.83 -12.76 7.85
CA LEU A 350 -17.49 -13.11 7.44
C LEU A 350 -16.78 -13.94 8.52
N LYS A 351 -15.61 -14.50 8.21
CA LYS A 351 -14.86 -15.34 9.15
C LYS A 351 -14.33 -14.51 10.32
N PRO A 352 -14.45 -14.97 11.58
CA PRO A 352 -13.72 -14.35 12.68
C PRO A 352 -12.21 -14.52 12.49
N VAL A 353 -11.41 -13.62 13.05
CA VAL A 353 -9.96 -13.82 13.11
C VAL A 353 -9.63 -15.11 13.86
N PRO A 354 -8.54 -15.83 13.53
CA PRO A 354 -8.17 -17.06 14.24
C PRO A 354 -7.94 -16.83 15.74
N ASP A 355 -8.18 -17.83 16.58
CA ASP A 355 -7.94 -17.78 18.02
C ASP A 355 -6.51 -17.37 18.40
N THR A 356 -5.56 -17.66 17.51
CA THR A 356 -4.14 -17.30 17.68
C THR A 356 -3.82 -15.84 17.32
N PHE A 357 -4.74 -15.13 16.67
CA PHE A 357 -4.51 -13.79 16.13
C PHE A 357 -3.98 -12.81 17.19
N PHE A 358 -4.70 -12.64 18.30
CA PHE A 358 -4.34 -11.70 19.36
C PHE A 358 -3.05 -12.07 20.09
N ASN A 359 -2.74 -13.38 20.18
CA ASN A 359 -1.55 -13.87 20.86
C ASN A 359 -0.28 -13.78 20.01
N LEU A 360 -0.40 -13.85 18.69
CA LEU A 360 0.72 -13.93 17.76
C LEU A 360 0.97 -12.62 17.00
N SER A 361 -0.02 -11.73 16.92
CA SER A 361 0.12 -10.41 16.31
C SER A 361 0.97 -9.48 17.18
N MET A 362 1.56 -8.46 16.56
CA MET A 362 2.21 -7.35 17.25
C MET A 362 1.34 -6.10 17.08
N LEU A 363 0.47 -5.84 18.05
CA LEU A 363 -0.55 -4.80 17.98
C LEU A 363 -0.14 -3.47 18.64
N GLU A 364 0.93 -3.50 19.45
CA GLU A 364 1.52 -2.33 20.10
C GLU A 364 3.04 -2.36 19.94
N LYS A 365 3.69 -1.19 19.99
CA LYS A 365 5.15 -1.12 19.93
C LYS A 365 5.77 -1.72 21.19
N PRO A 366 6.61 -2.78 21.08
CA PRO A 366 7.37 -3.28 22.24
C PRO A 366 8.35 -2.22 22.75
N THR A 367 8.64 -2.25 24.06
CA THR A 367 9.59 -1.33 24.70
C THR A 367 10.98 -1.89 24.86
N ASP A 368 11.16 -3.18 24.56
CA ASP A 368 12.38 -3.96 24.82
C ASP A 368 13.23 -4.23 23.57
N ARG A 369 12.73 -3.86 22.39
CA ARG A 369 13.41 -4.11 21.11
C ARG A 369 12.95 -3.16 20.00
N GLU A 370 13.79 -3.02 18.99
CA GLU A 370 13.43 -2.28 17.77
C GLU A 370 12.62 -3.15 16.80
N VAL A 371 11.60 -2.54 16.20
CA VAL A 371 10.65 -3.18 15.31
C VAL A 371 10.28 -2.28 14.14
N VAL A 372 9.72 -2.85 13.08
CA VAL A 372 9.06 -2.07 12.02
C VAL A 372 7.64 -1.74 12.46
N CYS A 373 7.32 -0.45 12.57
CA CYS A 373 6.02 0.02 13.07
C CYS A 373 4.92 0.15 11.99
N HIS A 374 5.29 0.18 10.71
CA HIS A 374 4.31 0.28 9.62
C HIS A 374 3.29 -0.86 9.70
N ALA A 375 1.99 -0.52 9.64
CA ALA A 375 0.91 -1.51 9.69
C ALA A 375 1.00 -2.48 8.50
N THR A 376 0.85 -3.77 8.76
CA THR A 376 0.85 -4.81 7.73
C THR A 376 0.09 -6.04 8.20
N ALA A 377 -0.73 -6.60 7.30
CA ALA A 377 -1.37 -7.90 7.47
C ALA A 377 -0.47 -9.03 6.94
N TRP A 378 -0.57 -10.20 7.54
CA TRP A 378 0.28 -11.36 7.28
C TRP A 378 -0.53 -12.62 7.11
N ASP A 379 -0.41 -13.27 5.95
CA ASP A 379 -0.86 -14.65 5.68
C ASP A 379 0.36 -15.57 5.72
N PHE A 380 0.39 -16.50 6.65
CA PHE A 380 1.50 -17.44 6.80
C PHE A 380 1.40 -18.66 5.85
N SER A 381 0.55 -18.61 4.85
CA SER A 381 0.39 -19.63 3.80
C SER A 381 0.14 -21.07 4.30
N ASP A 382 -0.18 -21.24 5.59
CA ASP A 382 -0.58 -22.51 6.18
C ASP A 382 -2.10 -22.65 6.31
N GLY A 383 -2.85 -21.60 5.93
CA GLY A 383 -4.31 -21.52 6.00
C GLY A 383 -4.86 -21.36 7.42
N LYS A 384 -4.03 -21.06 8.40
CA LYS A 384 -4.41 -21.01 9.83
C LYS A 384 -3.83 -19.82 10.57
N ASP A 385 -2.59 -19.44 10.27
CA ASP A 385 -1.85 -18.39 10.96
C ASP A 385 -1.95 -17.10 10.15
N PHE A 386 -2.70 -16.13 10.70
CA PHE A 386 -2.89 -14.80 10.16
C PHE A 386 -2.64 -13.79 11.26
N ARG A 387 -1.86 -12.75 10.98
CA ARG A 387 -1.44 -11.77 11.99
C ARG A 387 -1.45 -10.35 11.42
N ILE A 388 -1.49 -9.38 12.34
CA ILE A 388 -1.20 -7.97 12.03
C ILE A 388 0.02 -7.54 12.84
N ARG A 389 0.89 -6.76 12.19
CA ARG A 389 1.94 -6.00 12.85
C ARG A 389 1.63 -4.52 12.71
N MET A 390 1.46 -3.84 13.85
CA MET A 390 1.14 -2.43 13.90
C MET A 390 1.57 -1.85 15.27
N CYS A 391 2.14 -0.65 15.29
CA CYS A 391 2.39 0.10 16.51
C CYS A 391 1.19 1.03 16.78
N THR A 392 0.10 0.45 17.23
CA THR A 392 -1.20 1.12 17.34
C THR A 392 -1.25 2.11 18.49
N SER A 393 -1.87 3.25 18.25
CA SER A 393 -2.31 4.23 19.25
C SER A 393 -3.83 4.37 19.23
N VAL A 394 -4.40 4.89 20.34
CA VAL A 394 -5.85 5.15 20.38
C VAL A 394 -6.14 6.43 19.60
N SER A 395 -6.47 6.27 18.32
CA SER A 395 -6.82 7.35 17.40
C SER A 395 -7.79 6.87 16.32
N PHE A 396 -8.54 7.79 15.73
CA PHE A 396 -9.42 7.47 14.61
C PHE A 396 -8.64 6.98 13.37
N SER A 397 -7.49 7.57 13.11
CA SER A 397 -6.61 7.12 12.03
C SER A 397 -6.23 5.64 12.18
N ASP A 398 -5.80 5.24 13.38
CA ASP A 398 -5.42 3.84 13.62
C ASP A 398 -6.66 2.92 13.66
N PHE A 399 -7.81 3.42 14.09
CA PHE A 399 -9.07 2.67 13.99
C PHE A 399 -9.42 2.32 12.55
N LEU A 400 -9.26 3.28 11.61
CA LEU A 400 -9.45 3.02 10.18
C LEU A 400 -8.40 2.05 9.63
N THR A 401 -7.13 2.22 10.01
CA THR A 401 -6.03 1.33 9.61
C THR A 401 -6.26 -0.11 10.08
N ILE A 402 -6.77 -0.31 11.31
CA ILE A 402 -7.13 -1.64 11.82
C ILE A 402 -8.16 -2.32 10.90
N HIS A 403 -9.20 -1.61 10.49
CA HIS A 403 -10.22 -2.18 9.59
C HIS A 403 -9.66 -2.47 8.20
N HIS A 404 -8.76 -1.63 7.71
CA HIS A 404 -8.01 -1.86 6.46
C HIS A 404 -7.19 -3.16 6.53
N GLU A 405 -6.36 -3.31 7.56
CA GLU A 405 -5.51 -4.51 7.74
C GLU A 405 -6.34 -5.79 7.96
N LEU A 406 -7.45 -5.68 8.70
CA LEU A 406 -8.39 -6.78 8.87
C LEU A 406 -9.10 -7.16 7.56
N GLY A 407 -9.27 -6.23 6.64
CA GLY A 407 -9.72 -6.49 5.26
C GLY A 407 -8.76 -7.42 4.53
N HIS A 408 -7.44 -7.18 4.63
CA HIS A 408 -6.41 -8.06 4.08
C HIS A 408 -6.44 -9.46 4.72
N ILE A 409 -6.56 -9.54 6.05
CA ILE A 409 -6.70 -10.80 6.79
C ILE A 409 -7.92 -11.58 6.29
N GLN A 410 -9.04 -10.88 6.12
CA GLN A 410 -10.28 -11.52 5.64
C GLN A 410 -10.09 -12.10 4.24
N TYR A 411 -9.43 -11.38 3.32
CA TYR A 411 -9.13 -11.88 1.98
C TYR A 411 -8.28 -13.15 2.05
N GLY A 412 -7.17 -13.12 2.82
CA GLY A 412 -6.31 -14.27 3.06
C GLY A 412 -7.06 -15.50 3.57
N MET A 413 -7.90 -15.30 4.57
CA MET A 413 -8.72 -16.38 5.13
C MET A 413 -9.74 -16.95 4.12
N GLN A 414 -10.29 -16.11 3.23
CA GLN A 414 -11.28 -16.57 2.26
C GLN A 414 -10.65 -17.45 1.17
N TYR A 415 -9.49 -17.08 0.61
CA TYR A 415 -8.82 -17.88 -0.42
C TYR A 415 -7.88 -18.97 0.11
N ALA A 416 -7.74 -19.14 1.43
CA ALA A 416 -6.81 -20.10 2.05
C ALA A 416 -6.99 -21.57 1.58
N HIS A 417 -8.18 -21.93 1.09
CA HIS A 417 -8.50 -23.26 0.57
C HIS A 417 -7.94 -23.55 -0.83
N LEU A 418 -7.51 -22.49 -1.56
CA LEU A 418 -6.99 -22.62 -2.91
C LEU A 418 -5.54 -23.16 -2.93
N PRO A 419 -5.07 -23.71 -4.06
CA PRO A 419 -3.66 -23.92 -4.29
C PRO A 419 -2.86 -22.63 -4.09
N TYR A 420 -1.61 -22.75 -3.63
CA TYR A 420 -0.77 -21.59 -3.30
C TYR A 420 -0.69 -20.55 -4.43
N GLY A 421 -0.53 -20.98 -5.69
CA GLY A 421 -0.46 -20.08 -6.84
C GLY A 421 -1.70 -19.22 -7.07
N TYR A 422 -2.80 -19.51 -6.38
CA TYR A 422 -4.05 -18.74 -6.45
C TYR A 422 -4.36 -17.94 -5.17
N ARG A 423 -3.51 -18.04 -4.13
CA ARG A 423 -3.70 -17.33 -2.86
C ARG A 423 -3.20 -15.89 -2.94
N ASP A 424 -3.89 -15.09 -3.72
CA ASP A 424 -3.62 -13.67 -3.90
C ASP A 424 -4.89 -12.95 -4.35
N GLY A 425 -4.87 -11.61 -4.39
CA GLY A 425 -5.91 -10.81 -5.02
C GLY A 425 -6.06 -11.14 -6.50
N ALA A 426 -7.24 -10.87 -7.06
CA ALA A 426 -7.51 -11.16 -8.46
C ALA A 426 -6.61 -10.34 -9.42
N ASN A 427 -6.20 -9.13 -9.00
CA ASN A 427 -5.07 -8.35 -9.53
C ASN A 427 -4.45 -7.54 -8.38
N ASP A 428 -3.36 -6.81 -8.65
CA ASP A 428 -2.57 -6.08 -7.64
C ASP A 428 -3.36 -5.02 -6.86
N GLY A 429 -4.48 -4.51 -7.40
CA GLY A 429 -5.33 -3.53 -6.74
C GLY A 429 -6.41 -4.11 -5.83
N PHE A 430 -6.74 -5.41 -5.92
CA PHE A 430 -7.86 -6.00 -5.18
C PHE A 430 -7.64 -6.03 -3.68
N HIS A 431 -6.47 -6.46 -3.21
CA HIS A 431 -6.16 -6.51 -1.79
C HIS A 431 -6.33 -5.15 -1.12
N GLU A 432 -5.72 -4.14 -1.71
CA GLU A 432 -5.79 -2.75 -1.25
C GLU A 432 -7.22 -2.19 -1.31
N ALA A 433 -7.98 -2.55 -2.36
CA ALA A 433 -9.38 -2.11 -2.49
C ALA A 433 -10.26 -2.67 -1.37
N ILE A 434 -10.01 -3.89 -0.91
CA ILE A 434 -10.77 -4.50 0.19
C ILE A 434 -10.40 -3.86 1.53
N GLY A 435 -9.12 -3.57 1.79
CA GLY A 435 -8.71 -2.84 2.98
C GLY A 435 -9.41 -1.47 3.09
N GLU A 436 -9.32 -0.68 2.03
CA GLU A 436 -9.98 0.64 1.98
C GLU A 436 -11.51 0.55 2.06
N LEU A 437 -12.12 -0.47 1.47
CA LEU A 437 -13.56 -0.70 1.52
C LEU A 437 -14.06 -0.83 2.97
N MET A 438 -13.33 -1.57 3.83
CA MET A 438 -13.68 -1.70 5.24
C MET A 438 -13.54 -0.35 5.97
N ALA A 439 -12.43 0.35 5.75
CA ALA A 439 -12.20 1.67 6.33
C ALA A 439 -13.27 2.69 5.91
N MET A 440 -13.72 2.67 4.65
CA MET A 440 -14.78 3.56 4.15
C MET A 440 -16.11 3.37 4.88
N SER A 441 -16.53 2.13 5.16
CA SER A 441 -17.78 1.86 5.86
C SER A 441 -17.77 2.37 7.29
N VAL A 442 -16.69 2.09 8.03
CA VAL A 442 -16.57 2.47 9.44
C VAL A 442 -16.25 3.96 9.64
N ALA A 443 -15.79 4.65 8.59
CA ALA A 443 -15.58 6.11 8.63
C ALA A 443 -16.88 6.93 8.58
N THR A 444 -18.02 6.30 8.23
CA THR A 444 -19.29 7.02 8.10
C THR A 444 -19.83 7.50 9.44
N THR A 445 -20.46 8.68 9.46
CA THR A 445 -21.13 9.20 10.67
C THR A 445 -22.17 8.20 11.22
N LYS A 446 -22.87 7.50 10.30
CA LYS A 446 -23.85 6.47 10.64
C LYS A 446 -23.21 5.32 11.44
N HIS A 447 -22.06 4.81 10.97
CA HIS A 447 -21.34 3.75 11.69
C HIS A 447 -20.87 4.24 13.07
N LEU A 448 -20.18 5.39 13.12
CA LEU A 448 -19.64 5.94 14.36
C LEU A 448 -20.74 6.22 15.40
N GLN A 449 -21.93 6.64 14.98
CA GLN A 449 -23.10 6.76 15.85
C GLN A 449 -23.60 5.40 16.33
N SER A 450 -23.65 4.39 15.45
CA SER A 450 -24.15 3.05 15.80
C SER A 450 -23.29 2.35 16.86
N VAL A 451 -21.98 2.66 16.89
CA VAL A 451 -21.02 2.12 17.87
C VAL A 451 -20.77 3.06 19.05
N GLY A 452 -21.53 4.18 19.15
CA GLY A 452 -21.47 5.12 20.28
C GLY A 452 -20.20 5.99 20.33
N LEU A 453 -19.56 6.22 19.19
CA LEU A 453 -18.38 7.07 19.04
C LEU A 453 -18.71 8.50 18.59
N LEU A 454 -19.91 8.72 18.08
CA LEU A 454 -20.46 10.04 17.79
C LEU A 454 -21.87 10.15 18.39
N ASP A 455 -22.21 11.35 18.84
CA ASP A 455 -23.59 11.68 19.19
C ASP A 455 -24.46 11.71 17.93
N VAL A 456 -25.78 11.52 18.12
CA VAL A 456 -26.73 11.67 17.01
C VAL A 456 -26.73 13.14 16.56
N MET A 457 -26.30 13.37 15.33
CA MET A 457 -26.30 14.69 14.70
C MET A 457 -27.43 14.74 13.67
N GLU A 458 -28.07 15.90 13.58
CA GLU A 458 -28.94 16.17 12.43
C GLU A 458 -28.13 16.20 11.12
N ASP A 459 -28.75 15.80 10.03
CA ASP A 459 -28.13 15.89 8.71
C ASP A 459 -27.77 17.35 8.39
N ASP A 460 -26.49 17.64 8.29
CA ASP A 460 -25.96 18.97 7.98
C ASP A 460 -25.11 18.90 6.70
N PRO A 461 -25.60 19.46 5.58
CA PRO A 461 -24.85 19.44 4.31
C PRO A 461 -23.47 20.10 4.40
N GLU A 462 -23.23 21.05 5.33
CA GLU A 462 -21.91 21.68 5.50
C GLU A 462 -20.91 20.74 6.19
N VAL A 463 -21.39 19.89 7.10
CA VAL A 463 -20.59 18.81 7.71
C VAL A 463 -20.26 17.75 6.64
N ASP A 464 -21.22 17.39 5.80
CA ASP A 464 -21.03 16.44 4.70
C ASP A 464 -19.96 16.94 3.71
N ILE A 465 -19.97 18.23 3.35
CA ILE A 465 -18.95 18.82 2.47
C ILE A 465 -17.58 18.81 3.12
N ASN A 466 -17.45 19.11 4.42
CA ASN A 466 -16.19 18.99 5.13
C ASN A 466 -15.66 17.56 5.13
N PHE A 467 -16.53 16.57 5.38
CA PHE A 467 -16.19 15.15 5.33
C PHE A 467 -15.71 14.75 3.92
N LEU A 468 -16.48 15.06 2.87
CA LEU A 468 -16.13 14.75 1.50
C LEU A 468 -14.83 15.45 1.05
N MET A 469 -14.58 16.68 1.52
CA MET A 469 -13.32 17.39 1.25
C MET A 469 -12.14 16.61 1.84
N GLN A 470 -12.21 16.19 3.10
CA GLN A 470 -11.15 15.39 3.73
C GLN A 470 -10.92 14.07 3.00
N GLN A 471 -12.00 13.39 2.58
CA GLN A 471 -11.90 12.18 1.76
C GLN A 471 -11.26 12.46 0.38
N ALA A 472 -11.58 13.58 -0.27
CA ALA A 472 -11.02 13.94 -1.57
C ALA A 472 -9.51 14.26 -1.48
N LEU A 473 -9.06 14.85 -0.37
CA LEU A 473 -7.65 15.14 -0.11
C LEU A 473 -6.80 13.87 0.09
N SER A 474 -7.40 12.74 0.46
CA SER A 474 -6.70 11.45 0.61
C SER A 474 -6.89 10.49 -0.56
N THR A 475 -7.89 10.71 -1.42
CA THR A 475 -8.22 9.78 -2.51
C THR A 475 -8.13 10.44 -3.88
N VAL A 476 -8.90 11.50 -4.15
CA VAL A 476 -8.92 12.15 -5.49
C VAL A 476 -7.57 12.79 -5.82
N SER A 477 -6.90 13.41 -4.85
CA SER A 477 -5.58 14.02 -5.01
C SER A 477 -4.51 13.03 -5.45
N THR A 478 -4.61 11.77 -5.02
CA THR A 478 -3.58 10.74 -5.26
C THR A 478 -3.64 10.12 -6.65
N LEU A 479 -4.81 10.18 -7.32
CA LEU A 479 -5.01 9.50 -8.61
C LEU A 479 -4.01 9.95 -9.69
N PRO A 480 -3.86 11.26 -10.01
CA PRO A 480 -2.88 11.66 -11.01
C PRO A 480 -1.43 11.42 -10.57
N PHE A 481 -1.15 11.45 -9.25
CA PHE A 481 0.17 11.14 -8.73
C PHE A 481 0.56 9.68 -9.02
N HIS A 482 -0.31 8.73 -8.67
CA HIS A 482 -0.05 7.31 -8.91
C HIS A 482 0.08 6.99 -10.40
N LEU A 483 -0.76 7.62 -11.23
CA LEU A 483 -0.71 7.46 -12.68
C LEU A 483 0.63 7.93 -13.25
N VAL A 484 1.07 9.14 -12.92
CA VAL A 484 2.33 9.72 -13.42
C VAL A 484 3.53 8.90 -12.96
N GLN A 485 3.53 8.43 -11.70
CA GLN A 485 4.64 7.70 -11.14
C GLN A 485 4.95 6.43 -11.95
N ASP A 486 3.93 5.71 -12.43
CA ASP A 486 4.13 4.48 -13.19
C ASP A 486 4.15 4.68 -14.70
N THR A 487 3.41 5.63 -15.26
CA THR A 487 3.56 5.95 -16.69
C THR A 487 4.98 6.42 -17.01
N TRP A 488 5.61 7.20 -16.11
CA TRP A 488 7.01 7.56 -16.20
C TRP A 488 7.92 6.33 -16.11
N ARG A 489 7.72 5.42 -15.12
CA ARG A 489 8.53 4.20 -14.98
C ARG A 489 8.40 3.27 -16.18
N TRP A 490 7.19 3.09 -16.74
CA TRP A 490 6.99 2.27 -17.93
C TRP A 490 7.77 2.79 -19.14
N LYS A 491 7.76 4.11 -19.38
CA LYS A 491 8.57 4.73 -20.44
C LYS A 491 10.08 4.53 -20.19
N LEU A 492 10.49 4.64 -18.94
CA LEU A 492 11.87 4.43 -18.53
C LEU A 492 12.31 2.98 -18.77
N PHE A 493 11.50 1.99 -18.39
CA PHE A 493 11.79 0.57 -18.65
C PHE A 493 11.81 0.23 -20.15
N ARG A 494 10.96 0.86 -20.95
CA ARG A 494 11.00 0.75 -22.42
C ARG A 494 12.22 1.45 -23.05
N GLY A 495 12.95 2.26 -22.29
CA GLY A 495 14.09 3.03 -22.80
C GLY A 495 13.68 4.24 -23.65
N GLU A 496 12.45 4.72 -23.52
CA GLU A 496 11.92 5.90 -24.23
C GLU A 496 12.49 7.22 -23.72
N ILE A 497 13.02 7.23 -22.50
CA ILE A 497 13.60 8.42 -21.84
C ILE A 497 15.11 8.20 -21.68
N PRO A 498 15.96 9.07 -22.24
CA PRO A 498 17.41 9.03 -21.99
C PRO A 498 17.71 9.13 -20.50
N THR A 499 18.75 8.43 -20.04
CA THR A 499 19.06 8.30 -18.61
C THR A 499 19.35 9.64 -17.94
N ASP A 500 19.93 10.58 -18.66
CA ASP A 500 20.22 11.96 -18.18
C ASP A 500 18.99 12.86 -18.14
N GLU A 501 17.90 12.48 -18.82
CA GLU A 501 16.63 13.21 -18.86
C GLU A 501 15.57 12.68 -17.87
N TRP A 502 15.83 11.60 -17.13
CA TRP A 502 14.83 10.91 -16.29
C TRP A 502 14.11 11.86 -15.32
N ASN A 503 14.86 12.72 -14.62
CA ASN A 503 14.28 13.66 -13.65
C ASN A 503 13.45 14.74 -14.33
N GLN A 504 13.94 15.28 -15.43
CA GLN A 504 13.24 16.32 -16.20
C GLN A 504 11.94 15.78 -16.78
N ALA A 505 11.96 14.58 -17.40
CA ALA A 505 10.77 13.93 -17.96
C ALA A 505 9.71 13.69 -16.88
N TYR A 506 10.13 13.23 -15.69
CA TYR A 506 9.21 13.08 -14.55
C TYR A 506 8.51 14.39 -14.18
N TRP A 507 9.27 15.48 -14.02
CA TRP A 507 8.68 16.75 -13.63
C TRP A 507 7.79 17.35 -14.72
N LEU A 508 8.12 17.15 -15.99
CA LEU A 508 7.24 17.57 -17.09
C LEU A 508 5.90 16.82 -17.04
N GLU A 509 5.89 15.51 -16.84
CA GLU A 509 4.66 14.73 -16.71
C GLU A 509 3.90 15.10 -15.43
N LYS A 510 4.58 15.29 -14.31
CA LYS A 510 3.96 15.67 -13.04
C LYS A 510 3.35 17.07 -13.12
N MET A 511 4.01 18.02 -13.73
CA MET A 511 3.43 19.35 -13.99
C MET A 511 2.23 19.26 -14.91
N ALA A 512 2.29 18.46 -15.98
CA ALA A 512 1.21 18.37 -16.95
C ALA A 512 -0.05 17.71 -16.39
N THR A 513 0.09 16.64 -15.59
CA THR A 513 -1.03 15.80 -15.17
C THR A 513 -1.46 16.08 -13.73
N VAL A 514 -0.51 16.32 -12.81
CA VAL A 514 -0.80 16.57 -11.39
C VAL A 514 -0.94 18.07 -11.10
N GLY A 515 -0.37 18.94 -11.92
CA GLY A 515 -0.34 20.38 -11.65
C GLY A 515 0.51 20.74 -10.44
N VAL A 516 1.57 19.98 -10.20
CA VAL A 516 2.52 20.19 -9.11
C VAL A 516 3.91 20.39 -9.72
N ALA A 517 4.57 21.48 -9.37
CA ALA A 517 5.90 21.83 -9.85
C ALA A 517 6.97 21.69 -8.77
N PRO A 518 8.22 21.44 -9.14
CA PRO A 518 9.32 21.50 -8.18
C PRO A 518 9.44 22.94 -7.64
N PRO A 519 9.67 23.11 -6.34
CA PRO A 519 9.73 24.45 -5.74
C PRO A 519 11.02 25.21 -6.05
N VAL A 520 12.02 24.52 -6.55
CA VAL A 520 13.33 25.06 -6.99
C VAL A 520 13.73 24.38 -8.30
N PRO A 521 14.61 24.98 -9.13
CA PRO A 521 15.12 24.35 -10.34
C PRO A 521 15.69 22.94 -10.06
N ARG A 522 15.39 21.98 -10.95
CA ARG A 522 15.80 20.57 -10.85
C ARG A 522 16.47 20.12 -12.15
N ASP A 523 17.46 20.89 -12.57
CA ASP A 523 18.24 20.76 -13.79
C ASP A 523 19.63 20.14 -13.57
N ASP A 524 20.00 19.82 -12.32
CA ASP A 524 21.20 19.05 -12.01
C ASP A 524 21.05 17.62 -12.55
N PRO A 525 21.95 17.15 -13.43
CA PRO A 525 21.88 15.80 -13.99
C PRO A 525 22.03 14.68 -12.95
N GLN A 526 22.41 15.01 -11.72
CA GLN A 526 22.44 14.04 -10.62
C GLN A 526 21.10 13.90 -9.91
N ASP A 527 20.17 14.84 -10.10
CA ASP A 527 18.85 14.76 -9.47
C ASP A 527 18.05 13.60 -10.03
N LEU A 528 17.35 12.90 -9.12
CA LEU A 528 16.36 11.87 -9.46
C LEU A 528 15.29 11.84 -8.35
N ASP A 529 14.39 12.81 -8.37
CA ASP A 529 13.39 13.01 -7.32
C ASP A 529 12.37 11.88 -7.18
N PRO A 530 11.92 11.22 -8.28
CA PRO A 530 10.92 10.15 -8.16
C PRO A 530 11.38 8.94 -7.36
N VAL A 531 12.69 8.72 -7.15
CA VAL A 531 13.19 7.63 -6.29
C VAL A 531 13.23 7.99 -4.80
N ALA A 532 12.94 9.25 -4.44
CA ALA A 532 12.91 9.69 -3.05
C ALA A 532 11.61 9.29 -2.32
N ILE A 533 10.80 8.40 -2.89
CA ILE A 533 9.66 7.73 -2.27
C ILE A 533 9.93 6.23 -2.13
N PHE A 534 9.50 5.66 -0.98
CA PHE A 534 9.74 4.24 -0.64
C PHE A 534 9.35 3.26 -1.76
N HIS A 535 8.20 3.46 -2.37
CA HIS A 535 7.68 2.56 -3.40
C HIS A 535 8.62 2.41 -4.61
N VAL A 536 9.24 3.50 -5.03
CA VAL A 536 10.16 3.48 -6.17
C VAL A 536 11.52 2.90 -5.79
N SER A 537 12.06 3.31 -4.65
CA SER A 537 13.34 2.78 -4.14
C SER A 537 13.22 1.34 -3.61
N GLY A 538 12.03 0.90 -3.25
CA GLY A 538 11.71 -0.43 -2.74
C GLY A 538 11.13 -1.41 -3.77
N ASP A 539 11.09 -1.04 -5.06
CA ASP A 539 10.63 -1.92 -6.15
C ASP A 539 9.12 -2.26 -6.11
N PHE A 540 8.28 -1.27 -5.77
CA PHE A 540 6.82 -1.43 -5.78
C PHE A 540 6.18 -0.60 -6.90
N ASP A 541 5.24 -1.19 -7.64
CA ASP A 541 4.41 -0.44 -8.58
C ASP A 541 3.41 0.45 -7.83
N MET A 542 3.07 1.60 -8.43
CA MET A 542 2.12 2.54 -7.84
C MET A 542 0.76 2.53 -8.55
N ILE A 543 0.68 1.90 -9.71
CA ILE A 543 -0.58 1.81 -10.45
C ILE A 543 -1.64 0.99 -9.69
N ARG A 544 -1.22 0.07 -8.81
CA ARG A 544 -2.12 -0.67 -7.90
C ARG A 544 -2.96 0.27 -7.04
N TYR A 545 -2.40 1.39 -6.61
CA TYR A 545 -3.12 2.39 -5.80
C TYR A 545 -4.09 3.22 -6.64
N PHE A 546 -3.82 3.42 -7.92
CA PHE A 546 -4.77 4.02 -8.85
C PHE A 546 -5.97 3.07 -9.06
N THR A 547 -5.71 1.84 -9.45
CA THR A 547 -6.75 0.84 -9.74
C THR A 547 -7.55 0.48 -8.50
N ARG A 548 -6.89 0.34 -7.33
CA ARG A 548 -7.59 0.11 -6.07
C ARG A 548 -8.58 1.23 -5.76
N THR A 549 -8.17 2.51 -5.96
CA THR A 549 -9.04 3.66 -5.69
C THR A 549 -10.30 3.63 -6.56
N ILE A 550 -10.21 3.18 -7.81
CA ILE A 550 -11.39 3.00 -8.65
C ILE A 550 -12.26 1.83 -8.14
N MET A 551 -11.64 0.68 -7.90
CA MET A 551 -12.36 -0.54 -7.50
C MET A 551 -13.01 -0.45 -6.13
N GLN A 552 -12.39 0.24 -5.15
CA GLN A 552 -12.97 0.40 -3.81
C GLN A 552 -14.37 1.06 -3.85
N PHE A 553 -14.56 2.06 -4.71
CA PHE A 553 -15.87 2.71 -4.86
C PHE A 553 -16.88 1.82 -5.62
N GLN A 554 -16.42 1.01 -6.60
CA GLN A 554 -17.29 0.02 -7.24
C GLN A 554 -17.74 -1.07 -6.26
N PHE A 555 -16.83 -1.57 -5.43
CA PHE A 555 -17.16 -2.55 -4.39
C PHE A 555 -18.08 -1.95 -3.32
N ALA A 556 -17.81 -0.71 -2.89
CA ALA A 556 -18.67 0.01 -1.96
C ALA A 556 -20.10 0.17 -2.52
N GLN A 557 -20.25 0.62 -3.77
CA GLN A 557 -21.56 0.74 -4.41
C GLN A 557 -22.30 -0.61 -4.44
N ALA A 558 -21.61 -1.68 -4.87
CA ALA A 558 -22.21 -3.02 -4.92
C ALA A 558 -22.68 -3.51 -3.55
N LEU A 559 -21.84 -3.36 -2.50
CA LEU A 559 -22.22 -3.78 -1.14
C LEU A 559 -23.35 -2.93 -0.57
N CYS A 560 -23.38 -1.63 -0.89
CA CYS A 560 -24.46 -0.73 -0.47
C CYS A 560 -25.80 -1.10 -1.13
N ASP A 561 -25.77 -1.41 -2.42
CA ASP A 561 -26.96 -1.87 -3.15
C ASP A 561 -27.47 -3.21 -2.61
N ILE A 562 -26.56 -4.16 -2.33
CA ILE A 562 -26.90 -5.46 -1.72
C ILE A 562 -27.44 -5.31 -0.30
N SER A 563 -26.99 -4.26 0.44
CA SER A 563 -27.43 -3.94 1.80
C SER A 563 -28.75 -3.16 1.84
N ASP A 564 -29.41 -2.98 0.70
CA ASP A 564 -30.64 -2.20 0.58
C ASP A 564 -30.47 -0.75 1.09
N HIS A 565 -29.23 -0.16 0.93
CA HIS A 565 -28.96 1.23 1.33
C HIS A 565 -29.76 2.22 0.51
N VAL A 566 -30.38 3.18 1.19
CA VAL A 566 -31.09 4.30 0.56
C VAL A 566 -30.40 5.61 0.95
N GLY A 567 -29.95 6.36 -0.02
CA GLY A 567 -29.28 7.64 0.18
C GLY A 567 -27.95 7.76 -0.57
N PRO A 568 -27.17 8.82 -0.28
CA PRO A 568 -25.87 9.01 -0.89
C PRO A 568 -24.86 7.92 -0.51
N LEU A 569 -24.02 7.51 -1.47
CA LEU A 569 -23.02 6.45 -1.25
C LEU A 569 -22.07 6.74 -0.09
N TYR A 570 -21.68 8.00 0.12
CA TYR A 570 -20.78 8.40 1.22
C TYR A 570 -21.39 8.28 2.62
N LYS A 571 -22.71 8.02 2.75
CA LYS A 571 -23.41 7.73 4.01
C LYS A 571 -23.71 6.24 4.19
N CYS A 572 -23.26 5.39 3.26
CA CYS A 572 -23.52 3.97 3.33
C CYS A 572 -22.61 3.27 4.35
N ASP A 573 -23.24 2.53 5.24
CA ASP A 573 -22.61 1.60 6.16
C ASP A 573 -23.23 0.22 5.94
N PHE A 574 -22.40 -0.78 5.65
CA PHE A 574 -22.85 -2.17 5.45
C PHE A 574 -22.60 -3.05 6.68
N TYR A 575 -22.35 -2.45 7.85
CA TYR A 575 -22.33 -3.14 9.14
C TYR A 575 -23.63 -3.94 9.36
N ASN A 576 -23.52 -5.15 9.90
CA ASN A 576 -24.63 -6.10 10.09
C ASN A 576 -25.30 -6.62 8.79
N SER A 577 -24.77 -6.33 7.61
CA SER A 577 -25.32 -6.85 6.36
C SER A 577 -24.72 -8.20 5.97
N THR A 578 -25.36 -9.29 6.40
CA THR A 578 -24.93 -10.67 6.03
C THR A 578 -25.09 -10.95 4.54
N LYS A 579 -26.02 -10.27 3.85
CA LYS A 579 -26.14 -10.35 2.38
C LYS A 579 -24.87 -9.80 1.71
N ALA A 580 -24.40 -8.61 2.13
CA ALA A 580 -23.19 -7.98 1.62
C ALA A 580 -21.97 -8.86 1.93
N GLY A 581 -21.84 -9.34 3.16
CA GLY A 581 -20.72 -10.22 3.54
C GLY A 581 -20.69 -11.54 2.77
N THR A 582 -21.85 -12.16 2.48
CA THR A 582 -21.92 -13.37 1.66
C THR A 582 -21.46 -13.11 0.22
N ALA A 583 -21.89 -11.99 -0.39
CA ALA A 583 -21.46 -11.62 -1.75
C ALA A 583 -19.95 -11.32 -1.78
N LEU A 584 -19.45 -10.59 -0.79
CA LEU A 584 -18.04 -10.29 -0.64
C LEU A 584 -17.21 -11.57 -0.48
N ALA A 585 -17.58 -12.46 0.45
CA ALA A 585 -16.89 -13.74 0.68
C ALA A 585 -16.80 -14.59 -0.61
N LYS A 586 -17.86 -14.60 -1.43
CA LYS A 586 -17.87 -15.30 -2.72
C LYS A 586 -16.77 -14.76 -3.66
N MET A 587 -16.62 -13.45 -3.77
CA MET A 587 -15.55 -12.83 -4.58
C MET A 587 -14.17 -13.13 -4.00
N LEU A 588 -13.98 -12.89 -2.70
CA LEU A 588 -12.68 -13.10 -2.04
C LEU A 588 -12.20 -14.55 -2.13
N SER A 589 -13.14 -15.52 -2.05
CA SER A 589 -12.80 -16.95 -2.13
C SER A 589 -12.27 -17.38 -3.49
N MET A 590 -12.42 -16.57 -4.53
CA MET A 590 -11.88 -16.85 -5.86
C MET A 590 -10.35 -16.64 -5.92
N GLY A 591 -9.80 -15.78 -5.05
CA GLY A 591 -8.39 -15.40 -5.13
C GLY A 591 -8.02 -14.97 -6.55
N SER A 592 -6.86 -15.42 -7.04
CA SER A 592 -6.42 -15.22 -8.42
C SER A 592 -6.69 -16.43 -9.34
N SER A 593 -7.62 -17.34 -8.95
CA SER A 593 -7.94 -18.55 -9.73
C SER A 593 -8.67 -18.26 -11.04
N LYS A 594 -9.29 -17.10 -11.17
CA LYS A 594 -9.95 -16.62 -12.39
C LYS A 594 -9.37 -15.27 -12.79
N PRO A 595 -9.54 -14.82 -14.05
CA PRO A 595 -9.23 -13.44 -14.43
C PRO A 595 -9.95 -12.44 -13.54
N TRP A 596 -9.32 -11.30 -13.25
CA TRP A 596 -9.90 -10.28 -12.37
C TRP A 596 -11.30 -9.78 -12.80
N PRO A 597 -11.66 -9.72 -14.12
CA PRO A 597 -13.03 -9.36 -14.50
C PRO A 597 -14.10 -10.33 -13.99
N ASP A 598 -13.77 -11.63 -13.85
CA ASP A 598 -14.70 -12.64 -13.31
C ASP A 598 -14.91 -12.44 -11.80
N ALA A 599 -13.84 -12.07 -11.07
CA ALA A 599 -13.94 -11.73 -9.65
C ALA A 599 -14.75 -10.43 -9.44
N MET A 600 -14.49 -9.40 -10.26
CA MET A 600 -15.25 -8.15 -10.25
C MET A 600 -16.74 -8.41 -10.50
N GLU A 601 -17.07 -9.19 -11.54
CA GLU A 601 -18.45 -9.53 -11.90
C GLU A 601 -19.17 -10.29 -10.78
N ALA A 602 -18.45 -11.16 -10.05
CA ALA A 602 -19.03 -11.96 -8.96
C ALA A 602 -19.59 -11.09 -7.82
N LEU A 603 -19.07 -9.87 -7.61
CA LEU A 603 -19.56 -8.93 -6.61
C LEU A 603 -20.41 -7.81 -7.22
N THR A 604 -19.94 -7.22 -8.32
CA THR A 604 -20.52 -5.96 -8.87
C THR A 604 -21.48 -6.18 -10.03
N GLY A 605 -21.50 -7.38 -10.61
CA GLY A 605 -22.19 -7.64 -11.87
C GLY A 605 -21.53 -6.98 -13.11
N GLN A 606 -20.35 -6.36 -12.95
CA GLN A 606 -19.59 -5.67 -13.99
C GLN A 606 -18.24 -6.34 -14.21
N ARG A 607 -17.74 -6.34 -15.44
CA ARG A 607 -16.47 -6.94 -15.81
C ARG A 607 -15.35 -5.90 -16.04
N GLU A 608 -15.65 -4.63 -15.95
CA GLU A 608 -14.74 -3.52 -16.27
C GLU A 608 -14.65 -2.55 -15.10
N MET A 609 -13.50 -1.90 -14.95
CA MET A 609 -13.35 -0.81 -14.00
C MET A 609 -14.17 0.40 -14.44
N SER A 610 -14.86 1.03 -13.49
CA SER A 610 -15.71 2.21 -13.73
C SER A 610 -15.49 3.25 -12.64
N VAL A 611 -15.30 4.49 -13.05
CA VAL A 611 -15.17 5.63 -12.14
C VAL A 611 -16.53 6.18 -11.68
N LEU A 612 -17.62 5.69 -12.23
CA LEU A 612 -18.96 6.24 -11.95
C LEU A 612 -19.31 6.20 -10.45
N PRO A 613 -19.05 5.11 -9.69
CA PRO A 613 -19.27 5.09 -8.25
C PRO A 613 -18.45 6.14 -7.49
N LEU A 614 -17.18 6.35 -7.86
CA LEU A 614 -16.32 7.39 -7.29
C LEU A 614 -16.92 8.79 -7.56
N LEU A 615 -17.31 9.07 -8.79
CA LEU A 615 -17.92 10.35 -9.15
C LEU A 615 -19.26 10.58 -8.43
N ASN A 616 -20.07 9.53 -8.25
CA ASN A 616 -21.30 9.59 -7.47
C ASN A 616 -21.04 9.87 -5.99
N TYR A 617 -20.01 9.24 -5.41
CA TYR A 617 -19.60 9.47 -4.03
C TYR A 617 -19.24 10.93 -3.79
N PHE A 618 -18.43 11.52 -4.66
CA PHE A 618 -17.96 12.90 -4.55
C PHE A 618 -18.87 13.94 -5.24
N ARG A 619 -20.00 13.55 -5.82
CA ARG A 619 -20.88 14.49 -6.55
C ARG A 619 -21.27 15.72 -5.73
N PRO A 620 -21.70 15.64 -4.44
CA PRO A 620 -22.05 16.84 -3.69
C PRO A 620 -20.86 17.80 -3.51
N LEU A 621 -19.66 17.25 -3.29
CA LEU A 621 -18.44 18.06 -3.22
C LEU A 621 -18.09 18.67 -4.58
N HIS A 622 -18.21 17.93 -5.68
CA HIS A 622 -17.94 18.43 -7.02
C HIS A 622 -18.83 19.63 -7.35
N GLU A 623 -20.15 19.50 -7.13
CA GLU A 623 -21.12 20.57 -7.35
C GLU A 623 -20.86 21.80 -6.44
N TRP A 624 -20.37 21.55 -5.22
CA TRP A 624 -19.99 22.62 -4.30
C TRP A 624 -18.73 23.34 -4.79
N LEU A 625 -17.70 22.59 -5.19
CA LEU A 625 -16.44 23.12 -5.72
C LEU A 625 -16.67 23.96 -6.99
N GLU A 626 -17.53 23.51 -7.91
CA GLU A 626 -17.87 24.26 -9.12
C GLU A 626 -18.46 25.64 -8.78
N LYS A 627 -19.38 25.68 -7.83
CA LYS A 627 -20.01 26.94 -7.37
C LYS A 627 -19.01 27.85 -6.68
N GLU A 628 -18.19 27.28 -5.78
CA GLU A 628 -17.22 28.04 -4.99
C GLU A 628 -16.10 28.60 -5.88
N ASN A 629 -15.54 27.80 -6.78
CA ASN A 629 -14.50 28.23 -7.72
C ASN A 629 -15.05 29.29 -8.71
N ALA A 630 -16.26 29.10 -9.21
CA ALA A 630 -16.90 30.10 -10.08
C ALA A 630 -17.15 31.43 -9.35
N ARG A 631 -17.61 31.38 -8.07
CA ARG A 631 -17.80 32.56 -7.24
C ARG A 631 -16.52 33.35 -7.04
N ASN A 632 -15.40 32.66 -6.90
CA ASN A 632 -14.08 33.26 -6.67
C ASN A 632 -13.33 33.58 -7.99
N GLY A 633 -13.90 33.25 -9.15
CA GLY A 633 -13.30 33.48 -10.47
C GLY A 633 -12.02 32.67 -10.70
N GLU A 634 -11.97 31.43 -10.16
CA GLU A 634 -10.79 30.59 -10.25
C GLU A 634 -10.54 30.08 -11.69
N THR A 635 -9.28 30.01 -12.04
CA THR A 635 -8.84 29.34 -13.28
C THR A 635 -8.79 27.84 -13.04
N LEU A 636 -9.58 27.07 -13.80
CA LEU A 636 -9.47 25.62 -13.80
C LEU A 636 -8.25 25.16 -14.60
N GLY A 637 -7.48 24.26 -14.02
CA GLY A 637 -6.19 23.86 -14.56
C GLY A 637 -5.08 24.88 -14.22
N TRP A 638 -3.97 24.79 -14.92
CA TRP A 638 -2.75 25.57 -14.66
C TRP A 638 -1.93 25.77 -15.94
N ASN A 639 -1.18 26.85 -15.96
CA ASN A 639 -0.22 27.13 -17.02
C ASN A 639 1.12 26.45 -16.68
N ILE A 640 1.64 25.63 -17.58
CA ILE A 640 2.97 25.05 -17.42
C ILE A 640 3.99 26.13 -17.84
N PRO A 641 4.94 26.51 -16.96
CA PRO A 641 5.99 27.42 -17.37
C PRO A 641 6.75 26.84 -18.57
N PRO A 642 7.14 27.64 -19.57
CA PRO A 642 8.00 27.16 -20.62
C PRO A 642 9.28 26.57 -19.98
N SER A 643 9.70 25.41 -20.45
CA SER A 643 10.99 24.81 -20.07
C SER A 643 12.09 25.81 -20.39
N GLY A 644 12.76 26.32 -19.36
CA GLY A 644 13.88 27.23 -19.51
C GLY A 644 15.09 26.57 -20.18
#